data_ec903856e4fc8d8a736633b679d08443
#
_entry.id   ec903856e4fc8d8a736633b679d08443
#
_cell.length_a   1.000
_cell.length_b   1.000
_cell.length_c   1.000
_cell.angle_alpha   90.00
_cell.angle_beta   90.00
_cell.angle_gamma   90.00
#
_symmetry.space_group_name_H-M   'P 1'
#
loop_
_entity.id
_entity.type
_entity.pdbx_description
1 polymer ?
#
loop_
_entity_poly.entity_id
_entity_poly.type
_entity_poly.pdbx_seq_one_letter_code
_entity_poly.pdbx_strand_id
1 'polypeptide(L)'
;MKPSKKYLYILLIFTIVILSACSFLNSYQAAGTLILPGLNGAVTVLRDEKGMAYIYARDMDDAIMAQGFVTAQDRLFQMELTRLVATGRICELAGEEAKPLAIRMKTIGFLRNARKHAELLDDETRAFLQKYLDGVNAFITLRPKEHHLEFKLAGIKPTPWLIEDSLAVAYFMSWNTAANLTTEIIAQMLLEKLGLEKAMEIFPLNLNPDETPQEFEEALSTASEWIPLSLEKDEKVLAYLKDRSLRLGSNNWCVGPSLSAGGKAILANDPHLDARILPGPWYPSGLITPGIKAVGVTIPGIPGVMVGRTEHVAFGVTNAYSDSQDLYVETLDPKDPERYLEGDRSLPFNIEEETLIIKDEKEPGGHREEKLKIRLTSRGPVISGVLTGLKTQKVMTLRWVPFERMDPCIGLHYMLGSRSISEFREAIKCVNILSLNVVFADVEGNIGWHVSGRIPIRSKGDGTIPHAVEESGDDWVGYVPSDEMPHSQNPERGWLGTCNHNTITKDYPYYYSSHLSPSYRYERLKQLLDSRRPKSVDDHWQFQRDTMNLMAKRIAPLMAKALMAHGETREMGEILSAWDYRDDPDKAAPTTFQAVYRHFALLVFQDELGDDLARTMLDDWSFWEERLQAMVLEGSSPWFDNVRTEGARESRDDLFYQAALKVSQDLTSSLGKDPASWIWGKAHQMEFLSPIRRKGFGKSLLGGGSHPAPGSGETLYRGLYGFNEPFGVTISASLRMVADLSDEDKVLAVLPGGVCGRLFHPHTKDQVEAFMRGDKVYWWFSDKAIKEHTRTRLELMPKAMTTP
;
A
#
# COMPACT_ATOMS: atom_id res chain seq x y z
N MET A 1 -35.79 -33.92 -3.03
CA MET A 1 -35.10 -35.07 -3.68
C MET A 1 -33.60 -34.82 -3.66
N LYS A 2 -32.82 -35.69 -3.00
CA LYS A 2 -31.33 -35.59 -3.08
C LYS A 2 -30.89 -36.00 -4.48
N PRO A 3 -30.06 -35.23 -5.20
CA PRO A 3 -29.58 -35.64 -6.51
C PRO A 3 -28.84 -36.98 -6.37
N SER A 4 -29.07 -37.89 -7.34
CA SER A 4 -28.41 -39.21 -7.33
C SER A 4 -26.90 -39.02 -7.45
N LYS A 5 -26.07 -39.82 -6.79
CA LYS A 5 -24.60 -39.79 -6.87
C LYS A 5 -24.12 -39.77 -8.34
N LYS A 6 -24.86 -40.34 -9.27
CA LYS A 6 -24.55 -40.37 -10.69
C LYS A 6 -24.60 -38.97 -11.34
N TYR A 7 -25.60 -38.15 -10.99
CA TYR A 7 -25.67 -36.75 -11.47
C TYR A 7 -24.56 -35.89 -10.86
N LEU A 8 -24.15 -36.15 -9.62
CA LEU A 8 -23.03 -35.46 -8.99
C LEU A 8 -21.70 -35.73 -9.68
N TYR A 9 -21.46 -37.02 -10.07
CA TYR A 9 -20.26 -37.40 -10.82
C TYR A 9 -20.25 -36.79 -12.24
N ILE A 10 -21.39 -36.77 -12.93
CA ILE A 10 -21.50 -36.16 -14.27
C ILE A 10 -21.22 -34.67 -14.20
N LEU A 11 -21.80 -33.99 -13.21
CA LEU A 11 -21.55 -32.54 -12.96
C LEU A 11 -20.07 -32.28 -12.64
N LEU A 12 -19.44 -33.09 -11.81
CA LEU A 12 -18.03 -32.99 -11.47
C LEU A 12 -17.13 -33.18 -12.72
N ILE A 13 -17.37 -34.23 -13.51
CA ILE A 13 -16.62 -34.47 -14.77
C ILE A 13 -16.80 -33.30 -15.73
N PHE A 14 -18.03 -32.81 -15.91
CA PHE A 14 -18.32 -31.67 -16.78
C PHE A 14 -17.61 -30.41 -16.31
N THR A 15 -17.61 -30.16 -15.00
CA THR A 15 -16.88 -29.03 -14.41
C THR A 15 -15.37 -29.14 -14.61
N ILE A 16 -14.78 -30.34 -14.42
CA ILE A 16 -13.36 -30.59 -14.67
C ILE A 16 -13.01 -30.36 -16.16
N VAL A 17 -13.83 -30.82 -17.07
CA VAL A 17 -13.62 -30.63 -18.51
C VAL A 17 -13.69 -29.15 -18.89
N ILE A 18 -14.66 -28.40 -18.35
CA ILE A 18 -14.77 -26.96 -18.58
C ILE A 18 -13.55 -26.23 -18.03
N LEU A 19 -13.15 -26.51 -16.77
CA LEU A 19 -12.00 -25.85 -16.17
C LEU A 19 -10.70 -26.17 -16.93
N SER A 20 -10.53 -27.40 -17.39
CA SER A 20 -9.38 -27.79 -18.21
C SER A 20 -9.37 -27.06 -19.55
N ALA A 21 -10.54 -26.97 -20.22
CA ALA A 21 -10.68 -26.20 -21.45
C ALA A 21 -10.40 -24.70 -21.24
N CYS A 22 -10.91 -24.12 -20.17
CA CYS A 22 -10.62 -22.71 -19.83
C CYS A 22 -9.13 -22.46 -19.54
N SER A 23 -8.47 -23.39 -18.82
CA SER A 23 -7.02 -23.33 -18.58
C SER A 23 -6.23 -23.38 -19.89
N PHE A 24 -6.62 -24.28 -20.80
CA PHE A 24 -5.99 -24.38 -22.11
C PHE A 24 -6.20 -23.12 -22.97
N LEU A 25 -7.42 -22.56 -22.96
CA LEU A 25 -7.74 -21.32 -23.68
C LEU A 25 -7.03 -20.07 -23.11
N ASN A 26 -6.52 -20.13 -21.87
CA ASN A 26 -5.80 -19.04 -21.21
C ASN A 26 -4.33 -19.39 -20.99
N SER A 27 -3.76 -20.28 -21.80
CA SER A 27 -2.36 -20.67 -21.75
C SER A 27 -1.49 -19.82 -22.67
N TYR A 28 -0.18 -19.92 -22.48
CA TYR A 28 0.83 -19.34 -23.34
C TYR A 28 2.01 -20.32 -23.50
N GLN A 29 2.88 -20.04 -24.48
CA GLN A 29 4.06 -20.85 -24.70
C GLN A 29 5.13 -20.55 -23.64
N ALA A 30 5.34 -21.48 -22.69
CA ALA A 30 6.33 -21.42 -21.62
C ALA A 30 7.59 -22.25 -21.88
N ALA A 31 7.65 -22.99 -23.00
CA ALA A 31 8.77 -23.86 -23.33
C ALA A 31 9.05 -23.89 -24.83
N GLY A 32 10.26 -24.34 -25.21
CA GLY A 32 10.70 -24.39 -26.60
C GLY A 32 11.36 -23.09 -27.04
N THR A 33 11.18 -22.71 -28.31
CA THR A 33 11.86 -21.54 -28.89
C THR A 33 10.84 -20.55 -29.43
N LEU A 34 11.05 -19.26 -29.21
CA LEU A 34 10.33 -18.13 -29.77
C LEU A 34 11.31 -17.14 -30.39
N ILE A 35 10.91 -16.51 -31.49
CA ILE A 35 11.64 -15.39 -32.05
C ILE A 35 11.12 -14.11 -31.40
N LEU A 36 12.04 -13.36 -30.76
CA LEU A 36 11.77 -12.06 -30.15
C LEU A 36 12.65 -11.01 -30.85
N PRO A 37 12.13 -10.29 -31.84
CA PRO A 37 12.86 -9.25 -32.53
C PRO A 37 13.25 -8.12 -31.56
N GLY A 38 14.44 -7.59 -31.70
CA GLY A 38 14.98 -6.51 -30.84
C GLY A 38 15.96 -7.00 -29.78
N LEU A 39 16.06 -8.31 -29.52
CA LEU A 39 17.14 -8.89 -28.75
C LEU A 39 18.47 -8.77 -29.50
N ASN A 40 19.55 -8.54 -28.76
CA ASN A 40 20.92 -8.57 -29.26
C ASN A 40 21.50 -9.99 -29.28
N GLY A 41 21.07 -10.87 -28.38
CA GLY A 41 21.48 -12.24 -28.24
C GLY A 41 20.36 -13.17 -27.81
N ALA A 42 20.63 -14.47 -27.76
CA ALA A 42 19.68 -15.44 -27.23
C ALA A 42 19.49 -15.24 -25.74
N VAL A 43 18.23 -15.33 -25.27
CA VAL A 43 17.85 -15.26 -23.86
C VAL A 43 17.19 -16.58 -23.47
N THR A 44 17.64 -17.17 -22.35
CA THR A 44 17.01 -18.35 -21.77
C THR A 44 16.14 -17.95 -20.58
N VAL A 45 14.85 -18.30 -20.63
CA VAL A 45 13.93 -18.14 -19.51
C VAL A 45 13.65 -19.50 -18.89
N LEU A 46 14.05 -19.67 -17.62
CA LEU A 46 13.75 -20.87 -16.82
C LEU A 46 12.64 -20.53 -15.83
N ARG A 47 11.60 -21.37 -15.73
CA ARG A 47 10.56 -21.19 -14.72
C ARG A 47 10.60 -22.34 -13.73
N ASP A 48 10.53 -22.00 -12.45
CA ASP A 48 10.50 -22.96 -11.35
C ASP A 48 9.11 -23.59 -11.09
N GLU A 49 9.00 -24.35 -10.02
CA GLU A 49 7.76 -25.02 -9.60
C GLU A 49 6.64 -24.07 -9.14
N LYS A 50 6.95 -22.77 -8.93
CA LYS A 50 5.97 -21.72 -8.63
C LYS A 50 5.70 -20.79 -9.80
N GLY A 51 6.35 -21.06 -10.93
CA GLY A 51 6.21 -20.28 -12.15
C GLY A 51 7.05 -19.01 -12.19
N MET A 52 7.91 -18.76 -11.21
CA MET A 52 8.84 -17.62 -11.22
C MET A 52 9.82 -17.74 -12.39
N ALA A 53 10.01 -16.67 -13.15
CA ALA A 53 10.89 -16.61 -14.30
C ALA A 53 12.29 -16.16 -13.91
N TYR A 54 13.31 -16.97 -14.26
CA TYR A 54 14.74 -16.66 -14.18
C TYR A 54 15.27 -16.41 -15.58
N ILE A 55 15.73 -15.21 -15.85
CA ILE A 55 16.06 -14.68 -17.18
C ILE A 55 17.57 -14.62 -17.32
N TYR A 56 18.15 -15.50 -18.12
CA TYR A 56 19.56 -15.55 -18.45
C TYR A 56 19.81 -14.85 -19.77
N ALA A 57 20.51 -13.72 -19.72
CA ALA A 57 20.84 -12.92 -20.89
C ALA A 57 22.34 -12.55 -20.92
N ARG A 58 22.80 -12.13 -22.07
CA ARG A 58 24.20 -11.70 -22.24
C ARG A 58 24.46 -10.29 -21.70
N ASP A 59 23.42 -9.44 -21.63
CA ASP A 59 23.48 -8.06 -21.16
C ASP A 59 22.15 -7.67 -20.49
N MET A 60 22.13 -6.50 -19.85
CA MET A 60 20.96 -5.99 -19.14
C MET A 60 19.82 -5.62 -20.09
N ASP A 61 20.11 -5.09 -21.28
CA ASP A 61 19.10 -4.71 -22.26
C ASP A 61 18.24 -5.91 -22.65
N ASP A 62 18.89 -7.02 -22.99
CA ASP A 62 18.21 -8.28 -23.34
C ASP A 62 17.46 -8.86 -22.13
N ALA A 63 18.01 -8.75 -20.91
CA ALA A 63 17.36 -9.23 -19.69
C ALA A 63 16.08 -8.43 -19.39
N ILE A 64 16.14 -7.12 -19.48
CA ILE A 64 14.97 -6.23 -19.23
C ILE A 64 13.92 -6.36 -20.32
N MET A 65 14.32 -6.52 -21.57
CA MET A 65 13.37 -6.81 -22.65
C MET A 65 12.66 -8.14 -22.44
N ALA A 66 13.37 -9.18 -22.04
CA ALA A 66 12.77 -10.48 -21.72
C ALA A 66 11.90 -10.39 -20.46
N GLN A 67 12.27 -9.60 -19.44
CA GLN A 67 11.43 -9.34 -18.27
C GLN A 67 10.08 -8.73 -18.69
N GLY A 68 10.07 -7.73 -19.56
CA GLY A 68 8.84 -7.15 -20.10
C GLY A 68 7.97 -8.18 -20.81
N PHE A 69 8.59 -9.03 -21.64
CA PHE A 69 7.90 -10.08 -22.38
C PHE A 69 7.23 -11.11 -21.44
N VAL A 70 7.96 -11.64 -20.45
CA VAL A 70 7.41 -12.64 -19.52
C VAL A 70 6.41 -12.04 -18.52
N THR A 71 6.60 -10.76 -18.14
CA THR A 71 5.61 -10.05 -17.33
C THR A 71 4.28 -9.94 -18.10
N ALA A 72 4.32 -9.60 -19.38
CA ALA A 72 3.12 -9.55 -20.22
C ALA A 72 2.51 -10.95 -20.42
N GLN A 73 3.31 -12.00 -20.55
CA GLN A 73 2.78 -13.37 -20.57
C GLN A 73 1.93 -13.65 -19.34
N ASP A 74 2.38 -13.26 -18.16
CA ASP A 74 1.73 -13.61 -16.89
C ASP A 74 0.70 -12.58 -16.42
N ARG A 75 0.87 -11.29 -16.67
CA ARG A 75 0.20 -10.19 -15.98
C ARG A 75 -0.46 -9.14 -16.87
N LEU A 76 -0.49 -9.31 -18.20
CA LEU A 76 -0.92 -8.26 -19.14
C LEU A 76 -2.31 -7.66 -18.82
N PHE A 77 -3.28 -8.48 -18.40
CA PHE A 77 -4.59 -7.94 -18.03
C PHE A 77 -4.56 -7.10 -16.75
N GLN A 78 -3.76 -7.49 -15.75
CA GLN A 78 -3.55 -6.68 -14.55
C GLN A 78 -2.86 -5.37 -14.90
N MET A 79 -1.83 -5.40 -15.76
CA MET A 79 -1.17 -4.19 -16.26
C MET A 79 -2.20 -3.24 -16.89
N GLU A 80 -3.04 -3.75 -17.79
CA GLU A 80 -4.09 -2.96 -18.45
C GLU A 80 -5.07 -2.35 -17.47
N LEU A 81 -5.56 -3.11 -16.47
CA LEU A 81 -6.46 -2.56 -15.44
C LEU A 81 -5.80 -1.43 -14.66
N THR A 82 -4.55 -1.62 -14.22
CA THR A 82 -3.82 -0.60 -13.47
C THR A 82 -3.61 0.64 -14.33
N ARG A 83 -3.24 0.48 -15.60
CA ARG A 83 -3.09 1.57 -16.56
C ARG A 83 -4.39 2.34 -16.77
N LEU A 84 -5.51 1.64 -17.01
CA LEU A 84 -6.82 2.27 -17.22
C LEU A 84 -7.23 3.12 -16.01
N VAL A 85 -6.95 2.66 -14.79
CA VAL A 85 -7.19 3.46 -13.57
C VAL A 85 -6.23 4.64 -13.52
N ALA A 86 -4.92 4.40 -13.57
CA ALA A 86 -3.89 5.43 -13.42
C ALA A 86 -4.03 6.55 -14.46
N THR A 87 -4.42 6.22 -15.68
CA THR A 87 -4.57 7.21 -16.78
C THR A 87 -5.97 7.82 -16.87
N GLY A 88 -6.90 7.46 -15.96
CA GLY A 88 -8.29 7.95 -15.97
C GLY A 88 -9.10 7.44 -17.17
N ARG A 89 -8.76 6.25 -17.70
CA ARG A 89 -9.42 5.60 -18.83
C ARG A 89 -10.35 4.46 -18.45
N ILE A 90 -10.58 4.25 -17.17
CA ILE A 90 -11.38 3.11 -16.65
C ILE A 90 -12.82 3.08 -17.18
N CYS A 91 -13.37 4.20 -17.66
CA CYS A 91 -14.68 4.27 -18.31
C CYS A 91 -14.73 3.48 -19.64
N GLU A 92 -13.60 3.26 -20.31
CA GLU A 92 -13.52 2.44 -21.53
C GLU A 92 -13.89 0.98 -21.25
N LEU A 93 -13.72 0.55 -20.00
CA LEU A 93 -14.05 -0.79 -19.51
C LEU A 93 -15.39 -0.83 -18.78
N ALA A 94 -15.58 0.05 -17.79
CA ALA A 94 -16.66 -0.02 -16.82
C ALA A 94 -17.81 0.98 -17.10
N GLY A 95 -17.75 1.75 -18.18
CA GLY A 95 -18.80 2.68 -18.58
C GLY A 95 -19.07 3.81 -17.61
N GLU A 96 -20.32 4.25 -17.53
CA GLU A 96 -20.77 5.41 -16.75
C GLU A 96 -20.49 5.28 -15.24
N GLU A 97 -20.57 4.06 -14.69
CA GLU A 97 -20.34 3.82 -13.25
C GLU A 97 -18.92 4.21 -12.80
N ALA A 98 -17.93 4.12 -13.71
CA ALA A 98 -16.56 4.48 -13.42
C ALA A 98 -16.23 5.96 -13.69
N LYS A 99 -17.16 6.75 -14.18
CA LYS A 99 -16.94 8.16 -14.56
C LYS A 99 -16.42 9.03 -13.41
N PRO A 100 -16.93 8.96 -12.17
CA PRO A 100 -16.35 9.74 -11.07
C PRO A 100 -14.87 9.43 -10.83
N LEU A 101 -14.48 8.16 -10.89
CA LEU A 101 -13.07 7.76 -10.74
C LEU A 101 -12.22 8.25 -11.91
N ALA A 102 -12.70 8.14 -13.15
CA ALA A 102 -11.98 8.60 -14.34
C ALA A 102 -11.77 10.12 -14.30
N ILE A 103 -12.80 10.89 -13.95
CA ILE A 103 -12.71 12.35 -13.80
C ILE A 103 -11.65 12.70 -12.75
N ARG A 104 -11.68 12.03 -11.59
CA ARG A 104 -10.72 12.26 -10.52
C ARG A 104 -9.29 12.01 -10.98
N MET A 105 -9.00 10.86 -11.60
CA MET A 105 -7.65 10.52 -12.07
C MET A 105 -7.15 11.48 -13.13
N LYS A 106 -8.00 11.88 -14.08
CA LYS A 106 -7.64 12.90 -15.10
C LYS A 106 -7.41 14.27 -14.48
N THR A 107 -8.22 14.67 -13.50
CA THR A 107 -8.07 15.96 -12.81
C THR A 107 -6.76 16.01 -12.03
N ILE A 108 -6.45 14.97 -11.23
CA ILE A 108 -5.15 14.85 -10.55
C ILE A 108 -4.02 14.89 -11.58
N GLY A 109 -4.12 14.13 -12.68
CA GLY A 109 -3.28 14.30 -13.84
C GLY A 109 -2.03 13.42 -13.91
N PHE A 110 -2.11 12.15 -13.46
CA PHE A 110 -0.97 11.23 -13.53
C PHE A 110 -0.43 11.08 -14.96
N LEU A 111 -1.30 10.83 -15.96
CA LEU A 111 -0.86 10.72 -17.36
C LEU A 111 -0.29 12.04 -17.89
N ARG A 112 -0.91 13.18 -17.56
CA ARG A 112 -0.44 14.50 -17.97
C ARG A 112 0.99 14.75 -17.48
N ASN A 113 1.26 14.47 -16.21
CA ASN A 113 2.58 14.67 -15.64
C ASN A 113 3.56 13.56 -16.07
N ALA A 114 3.10 12.33 -16.29
CA ALA A 114 3.91 11.26 -16.84
C ALA A 114 4.46 11.61 -18.25
N ARG A 115 3.66 12.26 -19.10
CA ARG A 115 4.11 12.75 -20.41
C ARG A 115 5.23 13.79 -20.26
N LYS A 116 5.05 14.78 -19.37
CA LYS A 116 6.09 15.78 -19.09
C LYS A 116 7.37 15.12 -18.56
N HIS A 117 7.23 14.18 -17.63
CA HIS A 117 8.37 13.47 -17.06
C HIS A 117 9.09 12.61 -18.12
N ALA A 118 8.34 11.95 -19.01
CA ALA A 118 8.92 11.16 -20.09
C ALA A 118 9.83 12.00 -21.02
N GLU A 119 9.53 13.29 -21.19
CA GLU A 119 10.36 14.22 -21.99
C GLU A 119 11.68 14.58 -21.27
N LEU A 120 11.69 14.53 -19.94
CA LEU A 120 12.85 14.94 -19.12
C LEU A 120 13.83 13.78 -18.85
N LEU A 121 13.45 12.52 -19.09
CA LEU A 121 14.28 11.37 -18.82
C LEU A 121 15.61 11.45 -19.55
N ASP A 122 16.70 11.11 -18.85
CA ASP A 122 18.01 10.90 -19.46
C ASP A 122 18.00 9.66 -20.39
N ASP A 123 19.03 9.58 -21.23
CA ASP A 123 19.12 8.54 -22.26
C ASP A 123 19.19 7.12 -21.65
N GLU A 124 19.85 6.95 -20.50
CA GLU A 124 20.04 5.66 -19.84
C GLU A 124 18.73 5.18 -19.22
N THR A 125 18.04 6.05 -18.47
CA THR A 125 16.73 5.77 -17.88
C THR A 125 15.68 5.50 -18.96
N ARG A 126 15.70 6.31 -20.03
CA ARG A 126 14.82 6.13 -21.19
C ARG A 126 15.05 4.78 -21.87
N ALA A 127 16.29 4.43 -22.12
CA ALA A 127 16.64 3.15 -22.73
C ALA A 127 16.21 1.96 -21.86
N PHE A 128 16.44 2.04 -20.55
CA PHE A 128 16.05 1.01 -19.59
C PHE A 128 14.52 0.78 -19.59
N LEU A 129 13.72 1.85 -19.56
CA LEU A 129 12.27 1.75 -19.67
C LEU A 129 11.85 1.20 -21.04
N GLN A 130 12.41 1.75 -22.12
CA GLN A 130 12.04 1.35 -23.49
C GLN A 130 12.30 -0.14 -23.75
N LYS A 131 13.41 -0.70 -23.29
CA LYS A 131 13.70 -2.13 -23.42
C LYS A 131 12.64 -3.01 -22.78
N TYR A 132 12.16 -2.66 -21.60
CA TYR A 132 11.06 -3.37 -20.95
C TYR A 132 9.77 -3.29 -21.81
N LEU A 133 9.46 -2.12 -22.33
CA LEU A 133 8.27 -1.89 -23.17
C LEU A 133 8.36 -2.62 -24.51
N ASP A 134 9.55 -2.71 -25.09
CA ASP A 134 9.76 -3.49 -26.32
C ASP A 134 9.37 -4.96 -26.08
N GLY A 135 9.70 -5.52 -24.92
CA GLY A 135 9.29 -6.85 -24.52
C GLY A 135 7.79 -6.99 -24.31
N VAL A 136 7.15 -6.08 -23.58
CA VAL A 136 5.69 -6.06 -23.38
C VAL A 136 4.96 -5.96 -24.73
N ASN A 137 5.38 -5.03 -25.56
CA ASN A 137 4.76 -4.76 -26.87
C ASN A 137 4.99 -5.90 -27.86
N ALA A 138 6.14 -6.58 -27.78
CA ALA A 138 6.38 -7.78 -28.57
C ALA A 138 5.40 -8.91 -28.20
N PHE A 139 5.09 -9.12 -26.91
CA PHE A 139 4.05 -10.08 -26.53
C PHE A 139 2.67 -9.65 -27.07
N ILE A 140 2.29 -8.39 -26.94
CA ILE A 140 1.00 -7.88 -27.45
C ILE A 140 0.87 -8.11 -28.96
N THR A 141 1.92 -7.82 -29.74
CA THR A 141 1.85 -7.83 -31.20
C THR A 141 2.09 -9.21 -31.81
N LEU A 142 3.05 -9.97 -31.27
CA LEU A 142 3.46 -11.24 -31.85
C LEU A 142 2.65 -12.43 -31.35
N ARG A 143 1.98 -12.30 -30.20
CA ARG A 143 1.25 -13.41 -29.53
C ARG A 143 -0.23 -13.12 -29.29
N PRO A 144 -1.00 -12.59 -30.27
CA PRO A 144 -2.40 -12.18 -30.06
C PRO A 144 -3.32 -13.34 -29.68
N LYS A 145 -2.98 -14.58 -30.06
CA LYS A 145 -3.74 -15.78 -29.68
C LYS A 145 -3.53 -16.19 -28.23
N GLU A 146 -2.46 -15.69 -27.60
CA GLU A 146 -2.08 -15.95 -26.21
C GLU A 146 -2.47 -14.79 -25.26
N HIS A 147 -3.21 -13.79 -25.75
CA HIS A 147 -3.74 -12.77 -24.85
C HIS A 147 -4.63 -13.39 -23.80
N HIS A 148 -4.63 -12.82 -22.59
CA HIS A 148 -5.43 -13.31 -21.48
C HIS A 148 -6.92 -13.41 -21.86
N LEU A 149 -7.57 -14.49 -21.45
CA LEU A 149 -9.02 -14.71 -21.65
C LEU A 149 -9.84 -13.55 -21.10
N GLU A 150 -9.35 -12.92 -20.05
CA GLU A 150 -9.90 -11.76 -19.36
C GLU A 150 -10.19 -10.59 -20.29
N PHE A 151 -9.36 -10.35 -21.31
CA PHE A 151 -9.62 -9.32 -22.32
C PHE A 151 -10.89 -9.61 -23.12
N LYS A 152 -11.12 -10.88 -23.48
CA LYS A 152 -12.34 -11.28 -24.20
C LYS A 152 -13.58 -11.15 -23.32
N LEU A 153 -13.45 -11.55 -22.02
CA LEU A 153 -14.54 -11.44 -21.06
C LEU A 153 -14.90 -9.98 -20.75
N ALA A 154 -13.92 -9.09 -20.75
CA ALA A 154 -14.08 -7.66 -20.52
C ALA A 154 -14.54 -6.89 -21.78
N GLY A 155 -14.42 -7.49 -22.96
CA GLY A 155 -14.77 -6.86 -24.24
C GLY A 155 -13.77 -5.78 -24.68
N ILE A 156 -12.52 -5.82 -24.20
CA ILE A 156 -11.45 -4.90 -24.57
C ILE A 156 -10.27 -5.63 -25.20
N LYS A 157 -9.36 -4.89 -25.79
CA LYS A 157 -8.11 -5.41 -26.37
C LYS A 157 -6.92 -4.70 -25.73
N PRO A 158 -5.78 -5.39 -25.54
CA PRO A 158 -4.57 -4.71 -25.10
C PRO A 158 -4.09 -3.74 -26.18
N THR A 159 -3.61 -2.59 -25.74
CA THR A 159 -2.99 -1.58 -26.62
C THR A 159 -1.50 -1.47 -26.32
N PRO A 160 -0.68 -0.94 -27.24
CA PRO A 160 0.74 -0.76 -26.99
C PRO A 160 0.99 -0.01 -25.67
N TRP A 161 2.01 -0.44 -24.94
CA TRP A 161 2.45 0.17 -23.70
C TRP A 161 3.52 1.20 -23.98
N LEU A 162 3.42 2.38 -23.38
CA LEU A 162 4.30 3.52 -23.57
C LEU A 162 5.08 3.84 -22.28
N ILE A 163 6.16 4.61 -22.37
CA ILE A 163 6.93 5.08 -21.20
C ILE A 163 6.01 5.83 -20.22
N GLU A 164 5.13 6.66 -20.74
CA GLU A 164 4.17 7.43 -19.99
C GLU A 164 3.19 6.54 -19.20
N ASP A 165 2.88 5.33 -19.70
CA ASP A 165 2.04 4.38 -18.99
C ASP A 165 2.76 3.83 -17.74
N SER A 166 4.05 3.48 -17.87
CA SER A 166 4.88 3.04 -16.73
C SER A 166 5.03 4.16 -15.69
N LEU A 167 5.30 5.37 -16.12
CA LEU A 167 5.40 6.52 -15.22
C LEU A 167 4.06 6.85 -14.57
N ALA A 168 2.93 6.77 -15.29
CA ALA A 168 1.59 7.00 -14.73
C ALA A 168 1.25 5.93 -13.68
N VAL A 169 1.65 4.66 -13.89
CA VAL A 169 1.52 3.60 -12.89
C VAL A 169 2.39 3.90 -11.67
N ALA A 170 3.63 4.36 -11.85
CA ALA A 170 4.51 4.74 -10.75
C ALA A 170 3.93 5.92 -9.93
N TYR A 171 3.40 6.96 -10.60
CA TYR A 171 2.69 8.05 -9.93
C TYR A 171 1.44 7.59 -9.20
N PHE A 172 0.65 6.69 -9.80
CA PHE A 172 -0.53 6.15 -9.14
C PHE A 172 -0.15 5.34 -7.87
N MET A 173 0.94 4.57 -7.91
CA MET A 173 1.46 3.87 -6.73
C MET A 173 1.94 4.84 -5.67
N SER A 174 2.68 5.89 -6.06
CA SER A 174 3.12 6.95 -5.16
C SER A 174 1.93 7.70 -4.51
N TRP A 175 0.89 8.00 -5.29
CA TRP A 175 -0.34 8.59 -4.78
C TRP A 175 -1.00 7.74 -3.70
N ASN A 176 -1.05 6.42 -3.89
CA ASN A 176 -1.63 5.52 -2.90
C ASN A 176 -0.79 5.43 -1.61
N THR A 177 0.48 5.77 -1.65
CA THR A 177 1.37 5.82 -0.47
C THR A 177 1.45 7.22 0.16
N ALA A 178 1.05 8.27 -0.55
CA ALA A 178 0.95 9.62 -0.01
C ALA A 178 -0.42 9.80 0.67
N ALA A 179 -0.45 9.88 1.99
CA ALA A 179 -1.71 9.80 2.77
C ALA A 179 -2.24 11.17 3.21
N ASN A 180 -1.42 12.23 3.19
CA ASN A 180 -1.70 13.47 3.90
C ASN A 180 -2.86 14.31 3.36
N LEU A 181 -3.23 14.26 2.10
CA LEU A 181 -4.41 14.97 1.57
C LEU A 181 -5.69 14.73 2.39
N THR A 182 -5.92 13.50 2.84
CA THR A 182 -7.10 13.19 3.64
C THR A 182 -6.94 13.58 5.09
N THR A 183 -5.72 13.45 5.62
CA THR A 183 -5.41 13.85 7.00
C THR A 183 -5.50 15.37 7.18
N GLU A 184 -5.07 16.16 6.19
CA GLU A 184 -5.30 17.61 6.19
C GLU A 184 -6.79 17.96 6.30
N ILE A 185 -7.65 17.30 5.49
CA ILE A 185 -9.09 17.53 5.53
C ILE A 185 -9.68 17.12 6.89
N ILE A 186 -9.29 15.98 7.44
CA ILE A 186 -9.77 15.54 8.76
C ILE A 186 -9.31 16.52 9.84
N ALA A 187 -8.04 16.93 9.83
CA ALA A 187 -7.49 17.89 10.77
C ALA A 187 -8.26 19.22 10.73
N GLN A 188 -8.51 19.75 9.52
CA GLN A 188 -9.33 20.95 9.33
C GLN A 188 -10.74 20.80 9.89
N MET A 189 -11.42 19.66 9.62
CA MET A 189 -12.76 19.40 10.15
C MET A 189 -12.79 19.34 11.69
N LEU A 190 -11.76 18.74 12.29
CA LEU A 190 -11.64 18.70 13.77
C LEU A 190 -11.43 20.09 14.34
N LEU A 191 -10.57 20.88 13.72
CA LEU A 191 -10.34 22.27 14.12
C LEU A 191 -11.63 23.11 14.00
N GLU A 192 -12.36 23.03 12.92
CA GLU A 192 -13.63 23.74 12.73
C GLU A 192 -14.68 23.37 13.77
N LYS A 193 -14.71 22.10 14.17
CA LYS A 193 -15.69 21.57 15.11
C LYS A 193 -15.39 21.93 16.56
N LEU A 194 -14.11 21.88 16.96
CA LEU A 194 -13.68 21.88 18.36
C LEU A 194 -13.03 23.20 18.80
N GLY A 195 -12.45 23.94 17.88
CA GLY A 195 -11.50 24.99 18.20
C GLY A 195 -10.08 24.45 18.43
N LEU A 196 -9.06 25.31 18.34
CA LEU A 196 -7.65 24.90 18.37
C LEU A 196 -7.30 24.15 19.67
N GLU A 197 -7.60 24.72 20.82
CA GLU A 197 -7.23 24.16 22.13
C GLU A 197 -7.75 22.73 22.31
N LYS A 198 -9.03 22.48 22.02
CA LYS A 198 -9.66 21.17 22.18
C LYS A 198 -9.25 20.17 21.08
N ALA A 199 -9.02 20.64 19.85
CA ALA A 199 -8.52 19.79 18.78
C ALA A 199 -7.12 19.25 19.06
N MET A 200 -6.24 20.07 19.67
CA MET A 200 -4.89 19.64 20.08
C MET A 200 -4.88 18.48 21.07
N GLU A 201 -5.94 18.32 21.88
CA GLU A 201 -6.07 17.19 22.82
C GLU A 201 -6.22 15.84 22.10
N ILE A 202 -6.66 15.83 20.82
CA ILE A 202 -6.90 14.60 20.05
C ILE A 202 -6.05 14.48 18.78
N PHE A 203 -5.19 15.45 18.48
CA PHE A 203 -4.27 15.32 17.35
C PHE A 203 -3.21 14.24 17.60
N PRO A 204 -2.63 13.65 16.51
CA PRO A 204 -1.68 12.57 16.61
C PRO A 204 -0.50 12.85 17.55
N LEU A 205 -0.11 11.87 18.36
CA LEU A 205 1.10 11.97 19.19
C LEU A 205 2.39 11.76 18.40
N ASN A 206 2.33 10.98 17.31
CA ASN A 206 3.49 10.68 16.46
C ASN A 206 4.75 10.26 17.25
N LEU A 207 4.60 9.29 18.15
CA LEU A 207 5.65 8.86 19.04
C LEU A 207 6.84 8.24 18.30
N ASN A 208 8.07 8.70 18.60
CA ASN A 208 9.29 7.98 18.24
C ASN A 208 9.74 7.13 19.44
N PRO A 209 9.62 5.78 19.38
CA PRO A 209 9.97 4.91 20.50
C PRO A 209 11.47 4.83 20.82
N ASP A 210 12.32 5.41 20.01
CA ASP A 210 13.77 5.52 20.24
C ASP A 210 14.16 6.82 20.96
N GLU A 211 13.19 7.73 21.15
CA GLU A 211 13.37 9.00 21.83
C GLU A 211 12.27 9.26 22.89
N THR A 212 12.43 10.28 23.70
CA THR A 212 11.35 10.79 24.56
C THR A 212 10.28 11.41 23.67
N PRO A 213 8.97 11.25 23.99
CA PRO A 213 7.88 11.83 23.21
C PRO A 213 8.11 13.34 22.99
N GLN A 214 8.03 13.77 21.73
CA GLN A 214 7.95 15.18 21.39
C GLN A 214 6.47 15.58 21.51
N GLU A 215 6.19 16.61 22.26
CA GLU A 215 4.90 17.25 22.22
C GLU A 215 4.83 18.12 20.97
N PHE A 216 3.85 17.90 20.11
CA PHE A 216 3.62 18.67 18.87
C PHE A 216 3.06 20.08 19.17
N GLU A 217 3.40 20.69 20.29
CA GLU A 217 2.90 22.03 20.67
C GLU A 217 3.32 23.14 19.70
N GLU A 218 4.41 22.97 18.94
CA GLU A 218 4.91 24.03 18.07
C GLU A 218 4.28 24.06 16.67
N ALA A 219 3.88 22.91 16.11
CA ALA A 219 3.48 22.82 14.70
C ALA A 219 2.19 23.59 14.38
N LEU A 220 1.21 23.59 15.29
CA LEU A 220 -0.05 24.33 15.11
C LEU A 220 -0.08 25.73 15.71
N SER A 221 0.92 26.12 16.48
CA SER A 221 1.05 27.50 16.99
C SER A 221 1.25 28.52 15.85
N THR A 222 1.67 28.05 14.67
CA THR A 222 1.83 28.84 13.44
C THR A 222 0.61 28.80 12.52
N ALA A 223 -0.42 28.01 12.84
CA ALA A 223 -1.69 27.98 12.07
C ALA A 223 -2.46 29.28 12.35
N SER A 224 -2.07 30.34 11.68
CA SER A 224 -2.46 31.68 12.06
C SER A 224 -3.88 32.08 11.63
N GLU A 225 -4.53 31.43 10.68
CA GLU A 225 -5.93 31.77 10.36
C GLU A 225 -6.68 30.59 9.70
N TRP A 226 -7.79 30.24 10.30
CA TRP A 226 -8.72 29.22 9.87
C TRP A 226 -9.51 29.65 8.65
N ILE A 227 -9.55 28.85 7.62
CA ILE A 227 -10.50 29.03 6.57
C ILE A 227 -11.61 27.99 6.74
N PRO A 228 -12.85 28.38 7.13
CA PRO A 228 -13.95 27.46 7.18
C PRO A 228 -14.14 26.80 5.80
N LEU A 229 -13.88 25.51 5.67
CA LEU A 229 -14.11 24.78 4.42
C LEU A 229 -15.60 24.53 4.21
N SER A 230 -16.43 24.77 5.23
CA SER A 230 -17.90 24.61 5.20
C SER A 230 -18.31 23.33 4.50
N LEU A 231 -17.81 22.19 5.00
CA LEU A 231 -18.05 20.89 4.38
C LEU A 231 -19.51 20.49 4.60
N GLU A 232 -20.34 20.65 3.58
CA GLU A 232 -21.68 20.05 3.58
C GLU A 232 -21.56 18.53 3.50
N LYS A 233 -22.25 17.85 4.42
CA LYS A 233 -22.23 16.40 4.56
C LYS A 233 -22.94 15.74 3.38
N ASP A 234 -22.20 14.97 2.60
CA ASP A 234 -22.76 13.99 1.69
C ASP A 234 -22.27 12.61 2.14
N GLU A 235 -23.15 11.60 2.26
CA GLU A 235 -22.76 10.20 2.54
C GLU A 235 -21.68 9.67 1.60
N LYS A 236 -21.52 10.28 0.43
CA LYS A 236 -20.47 9.96 -0.54
C LYS A 236 -19.06 10.44 -0.13
N VAL A 237 -18.90 11.42 0.78
CA VAL A 237 -17.59 11.80 1.36
C VAL A 237 -17.01 10.65 2.13
N LEU A 238 -17.83 10.09 3.02
CA LEU A 238 -17.45 8.93 3.79
C LEU A 238 -17.09 7.75 2.88
N ALA A 239 -17.81 7.60 1.74
CA ALA A 239 -17.50 6.58 0.75
C ALA A 239 -16.15 6.84 0.04
N TYR A 240 -15.79 8.10 -0.22
CA TYR A 240 -14.49 8.45 -0.81
C TYR A 240 -13.33 8.25 0.15
N LEU A 241 -13.49 8.67 1.39
CA LEU A 241 -12.51 8.43 2.45
C LEU A 241 -12.38 6.93 2.76
N LYS A 242 -13.47 6.16 2.61
CA LYS A 242 -13.49 4.69 2.74
C LYS A 242 -12.83 3.96 1.57
N ASP A 243 -12.91 4.49 0.36
CA ASP A 243 -12.36 3.85 -0.86
C ASP A 243 -10.84 4.00 -0.96
N ARG A 244 -10.24 4.73 -0.04
CA ARG A 244 -8.79 4.89 0.02
C ARG A 244 -8.17 3.96 1.05
N SER A 245 -7.16 3.25 0.61
CA SER A 245 -6.25 2.50 1.48
C SER A 245 -5.24 3.44 2.18
N LEU A 246 -5.74 4.47 2.88
CA LEU A 246 -4.93 5.38 3.71
C LEU A 246 -4.10 4.67 4.77
N ARG A 247 -4.34 3.37 4.92
CA ARG A 247 -3.79 2.50 5.93
C ARG A 247 -2.74 1.55 5.37
N LEU A 248 -2.24 1.81 4.16
CA LEU A 248 -1.11 1.07 3.62
C LEU A 248 0.03 1.16 4.62
N GLY A 249 0.70 0.07 4.84
CA GLY A 249 1.82 0.03 5.74
C GLY A 249 2.85 -0.96 5.26
N SER A 250 3.81 -1.27 6.10
CA SER A 250 4.80 -2.31 5.82
C SER A 250 5.63 -2.56 7.07
N ASN A 251 6.41 -3.63 7.09
CA ASN A 251 7.55 -3.76 7.99
C ASN A 251 8.80 -4.02 7.15
N ASN A 252 9.91 -3.43 7.51
CA ASN A 252 11.22 -3.84 7.04
C ASN A 252 12.26 -3.73 8.15
N TRP A 253 13.28 -4.57 8.09
CA TRP A 253 14.44 -4.47 8.96
C TRP A 253 15.63 -5.23 8.38
N CYS A 254 16.81 -4.82 8.82
CA CYS A 254 18.05 -5.56 8.58
C CYS A 254 18.86 -5.65 9.86
N VAL A 255 19.59 -6.76 10.01
CA VAL A 255 20.53 -6.98 11.11
C VAL A 255 21.93 -7.19 10.56
N GLY A 256 22.92 -6.64 11.24
CA GLY A 256 24.33 -6.84 10.92
C GLY A 256 24.86 -8.21 11.39
N PRO A 257 26.14 -8.54 11.04
CA PRO A 257 26.75 -9.83 11.30
C PRO A 257 26.72 -10.29 12.77
N SER A 258 26.85 -9.37 13.72
CA SER A 258 26.88 -9.69 15.16
C SER A 258 25.54 -10.19 15.71
N LEU A 259 24.43 -9.89 15.03
CA LEU A 259 23.08 -10.30 15.41
C LEU A 259 22.52 -11.40 14.50
N SER A 260 23.29 -11.87 13.52
CA SER A 260 22.93 -12.94 12.58
C SER A 260 23.63 -14.25 12.94
N ALA A 261 22.87 -15.34 12.94
CA ALA A 261 23.42 -16.68 13.18
C ALA A 261 24.36 -17.16 12.06
N GLY A 262 24.18 -16.65 10.85
CA GLY A 262 25.02 -16.93 9.69
C GLY A 262 26.30 -16.09 9.61
N GLY A 263 26.46 -15.09 10.50
CA GLY A 263 27.63 -14.19 10.50
C GLY A 263 27.70 -13.21 9.33
N LYS A 264 26.64 -13.07 8.55
CA LYS A 264 26.43 -12.05 7.52
C LYS A 264 25.09 -11.36 7.77
N ALA A 265 24.85 -10.25 7.09
CA ALA A 265 23.59 -9.52 7.28
C ALA A 265 22.35 -10.34 6.86
N ILE A 266 21.24 -10.13 7.55
CA ILE A 266 19.91 -10.63 7.16
C ILE A 266 18.98 -9.43 6.98
N LEU A 267 18.18 -9.45 5.91
CA LEU A 267 17.16 -8.45 5.63
C LEU A 267 15.78 -9.11 5.53
N ALA A 268 14.78 -8.49 6.15
CA ALA A 268 13.39 -8.91 6.07
C ALA A 268 12.50 -7.76 5.61
N ASN A 269 11.48 -8.06 4.80
CA ASN A 269 10.49 -7.10 4.33
C ASN A 269 9.14 -7.75 4.08
N ASP A 270 8.07 -7.12 4.55
CA ASP A 270 6.68 -7.45 4.25
C ASP A 270 5.86 -6.17 4.00
N PRO A 271 5.74 -5.74 2.72
CA PRO A 271 4.88 -4.62 2.35
C PRO A 271 3.40 -4.94 2.57
N HIS A 272 2.67 -4.05 3.27
CA HIS A 272 1.24 -4.22 3.56
C HIS A 272 0.40 -3.39 2.60
N LEU A 273 -0.21 -4.06 1.64
CA LEU A 273 -1.10 -3.50 0.63
C LEU A 273 -2.44 -4.26 0.65
N ASP A 274 -3.37 -3.94 -0.26
CA ASP A 274 -4.55 -4.81 -0.45
C ASP A 274 -4.12 -6.13 -1.11
N ALA A 275 -3.74 -7.06 -0.25
CA ALA A 275 -3.24 -8.38 -0.64
C ALA A 275 -4.35 -9.36 -1.07
N ARG A 276 -5.62 -8.94 -0.97
CA ARG A 276 -6.79 -9.79 -1.27
C ARG A 276 -7.04 -9.95 -2.77
N ILE A 277 -6.62 -9.00 -3.58
CA ILE A 277 -6.88 -9.02 -5.02
C ILE A 277 -5.84 -9.89 -5.72
N LEU A 278 -6.27 -11.05 -6.21
CA LEU A 278 -5.39 -12.01 -6.89
C LEU A 278 -4.97 -11.51 -8.28
N PRO A 279 -3.71 -11.74 -8.63
CA PRO A 279 -2.65 -12.51 -7.97
C PRO A 279 -1.80 -11.69 -7.00
N GLY A 280 -2.19 -10.47 -6.68
CA GLY A 280 -1.46 -9.51 -5.86
C GLY A 280 -0.66 -8.51 -6.70
N PRO A 281 -0.11 -7.45 -6.07
CA PRO A 281 0.55 -6.36 -6.78
C PRO A 281 1.95 -6.72 -7.29
N TRP A 282 2.63 -7.68 -6.68
CA TRP A 282 4.02 -7.99 -6.94
C TRP A 282 4.20 -9.07 -8.02
N TYR A 283 5.18 -8.88 -8.89
CA TYR A 283 5.62 -9.86 -9.89
C TYR A 283 7.08 -10.25 -9.62
N PRO A 284 7.37 -11.52 -9.24
CA PRO A 284 8.72 -11.99 -8.96
C PRO A 284 9.44 -12.39 -10.24
N SER A 285 10.74 -12.06 -10.33
CA SER A 285 11.63 -12.51 -11.39
C SER A 285 13.10 -12.55 -10.94
N GLY A 286 13.90 -13.37 -11.64
CA GLY A 286 15.35 -13.36 -11.55
C GLY A 286 15.95 -12.78 -12.82
N LEU A 287 16.93 -11.87 -12.68
CA LEU A 287 17.70 -11.27 -13.78
C LEU A 287 19.15 -11.73 -13.65
N ILE A 288 19.66 -12.46 -14.62
CA ILE A 288 20.99 -13.06 -14.60
C ILE A 288 21.75 -12.68 -15.87
N THR A 289 22.81 -11.86 -15.70
CA THR A 289 23.74 -11.45 -16.74
C THR A 289 25.18 -11.59 -16.24
N PRO A 290 26.22 -11.51 -17.07
CA PRO A 290 27.60 -11.55 -16.60
C PRO A 290 27.99 -10.48 -15.58
N GLY A 291 27.26 -9.37 -15.51
CA GLY A 291 27.57 -8.25 -14.61
C GLY A 291 26.56 -8.04 -13.49
N ILE A 292 25.37 -8.61 -13.58
CA ILE A 292 24.27 -8.41 -12.61
C ILE A 292 23.52 -9.72 -12.42
N LYS A 293 23.34 -10.09 -11.16
CA LYS A 293 22.47 -11.18 -10.74
C LYS A 293 21.54 -10.66 -9.65
N ALA A 294 20.24 -10.75 -9.90
CA ALA A 294 19.22 -10.24 -8.99
C ALA A 294 18.00 -11.15 -8.95
N VAL A 295 17.38 -11.31 -7.78
CA VAL A 295 16.06 -11.92 -7.60
C VAL A 295 15.20 -11.02 -6.72
N GLY A 296 13.93 -10.92 -7.06
CA GLY A 296 12.99 -10.10 -6.28
C GLY A 296 11.72 -9.80 -7.05
N VAL A 297 11.01 -8.79 -6.59
CA VAL A 297 9.72 -8.37 -7.14
C VAL A 297 9.75 -6.95 -7.67
N THR A 298 8.89 -6.72 -8.65
CA THR A 298 8.52 -5.39 -9.14
C THR A 298 7.00 -5.30 -9.32
N ILE A 299 6.50 -4.09 -9.59
CA ILE A 299 5.10 -3.88 -9.99
C ILE A 299 4.98 -4.17 -11.51
N PRO A 300 4.00 -4.96 -11.96
CA PRO A 300 3.78 -5.18 -13.40
C PRO A 300 3.58 -3.87 -14.16
N GLY A 301 4.45 -3.61 -15.13
CA GLY A 301 4.54 -2.35 -15.85
C GLY A 301 5.79 -1.52 -15.50
N ILE A 302 6.55 -1.91 -14.48
CA ILE A 302 7.79 -1.25 -14.04
C ILE A 302 8.94 -2.27 -14.13
N PRO A 303 10.06 -1.96 -14.82
CA PRO A 303 11.20 -2.86 -14.96
C PRO A 303 12.05 -2.97 -13.69
N GLY A 304 12.91 -3.98 -13.64
CA GLY A 304 13.93 -4.18 -12.61
C GLY A 304 13.41 -4.92 -11.38
N VAL A 305 13.94 -4.60 -10.21
CA VAL A 305 13.59 -5.16 -8.91
C VAL A 305 13.45 -4.03 -7.88
N MET A 306 12.30 -3.96 -7.20
CA MET A 306 12.02 -2.95 -6.18
C MET A 306 12.22 -3.49 -4.75
N VAL A 307 12.04 -4.79 -4.53
CA VAL A 307 12.27 -5.49 -3.27
C VAL A 307 12.93 -6.82 -3.61
N GLY A 308 14.07 -7.12 -3.00
CA GLY A 308 14.79 -8.34 -3.30
C GLY A 308 16.27 -8.29 -2.91
N ARG A 309 17.08 -9.01 -3.66
CA ARG A 309 18.54 -8.93 -3.53
C ARG A 309 19.23 -8.98 -4.90
N THR A 310 20.38 -8.36 -4.95
CA THR A 310 21.40 -8.63 -5.98
C THR A 310 22.47 -9.58 -5.44
N GLU A 311 23.53 -9.82 -6.21
CA GLU A 311 24.72 -10.52 -5.75
C GLU A 311 25.36 -9.80 -4.54
N HIS A 312 25.26 -8.47 -4.47
CA HIS A 312 25.98 -7.63 -3.52
C HIS A 312 25.09 -7.05 -2.41
N VAL A 313 23.84 -6.67 -2.71
CA VAL A 313 22.97 -5.92 -1.78
C VAL A 313 21.59 -6.55 -1.72
N ALA A 314 21.05 -6.74 -0.50
CA ALA A 314 19.62 -7.00 -0.27
C ALA A 314 18.93 -5.70 0.14
N PHE A 315 17.67 -5.51 -0.26
CA PHE A 315 16.91 -4.29 0.00
C PHE A 315 15.40 -4.53 0.10
N GLY A 316 14.76 -3.71 0.92
CA GLY A 316 13.33 -3.77 1.17
C GLY A 316 12.75 -2.40 1.54
N VAL A 317 11.44 -2.23 1.37
CA VAL A 317 10.79 -0.93 1.46
C VAL A 317 9.60 -0.91 2.42
N THR A 318 9.38 0.24 3.10
CA THR A 318 8.12 0.58 3.75
C THR A 318 7.65 1.95 3.30
N ASN A 319 6.36 2.24 3.44
CA ASN A 319 5.86 3.61 3.26
C ASN A 319 6.49 4.53 4.31
N ALA A 320 7.00 5.67 3.87
CA ALA A 320 7.67 6.64 4.73
C ALA A 320 6.70 7.62 5.38
N TYR A 321 5.50 7.81 4.83
CA TYR A 321 4.52 8.82 5.25
C TYR A 321 5.08 10.25 5.32
N SER A 322 6.14 10.56 4.59
CA SER A 322 6.61 11.93 4.51
C SER A 322 5.56 12.83 3.86
N ASP A 323 5.43 14.03 4.39
CA ASP A 323 4.45 14.99 3.92
C ASP A 323 4.94 15.65 2.61
N SER A 324 4.36 15.22 1.50
CA SER A 324 4.73 15.63 0.15
C SER A 324 3.58 16.21 -0.67
N GLN A 325 2.43 16.40 -0.03
CA GLN A 325 1.21 16.97 -0.65
C GLN A 325 0.69 18.12 0.21
N ASP A 326 0.19 19.18 -0.44
CA ASP A 326 -0.53 20.26 0.23
C ASP A 326 -1.79 20.63 -0.53
N LEU A 327 -2.82 20.95 0.22
CA LEU A 327 -4.03 21.60 -0.26
C LEU A 327 -3.92 23.11 -0.07
N TYR A 328 -4.21 23.84 -1.13
CA TYR A 328 -4.28 25.30 -1.09
C TYR A 328 -5.71 25.73 -1.33
N VAL A 329 -6.23 26.61 -0.47
CA VAL A 329 -7.54 27.26 -0.66
C VAL A 329 -7.31 28.57 -1.37
N GLU A 330 -7.67 28.60 -2.65
CA GLU A 330 -7.43 29.75 -3.52
C GLU A 330 -8.44 30.88 -3.25
N THR A 331 -7.98 32.10 -3.32
CA THR A 331 -8.85 33.29 -3.26
C THR A 331 -9.32 33.65 -4.66
N LEU A 332 -10.63 33.58 -4.91
CA LEU A 332 -11.18 34.00 -6.19
C LEU A 332 -11.20 35.55 -6.32
N ASP A 333 -11.03 36.04 -7.55
CA ASP A 333 -11.25 37.47 -7.83
C ASP A 333 -12.73 37.81 -7.61
N PRO A 334 -13.08 38.73 -6.70
CA PRO A 334 -14.46 39.09 -6.42
C PRO A 334 -15.18 39.73 -7.61
N LYS A 335 -14.43 40.17 -8.64
CA LYS A 335 -14.98 40.76 -9.87
C LYS A 335 -15.18 39.73 -10.98
N ASP A 336 -14.48 38.59 -10.91
CA ASP A 336 -14.52 37.55 -11.94
C ASP A 336 -14.23 36.18 -11.34
N PRO A 337 -15.22 35.32 -11.08
CA PRO A 337 -15.03 34.00 -10.45
C PRO A 337 -14.27 32.98 -11.32
N GLU A 338 -14.03 33.32 -12.61
CA GLU A 338 -13.17 32.50 -13.48
C GLU A 338 -11.68 32.89 -13.35
N ARG A 339 -11.33 33.69 -12.34
CA ARG A 339 -9.97 34.14 -12.05
C ARG A 339 -9.66 33.95 -10.55
N TYR A 340 -8.39 33.77 -10.22
CA TYR A 340 -7.90 33.70 -8.84
C TYR A 340 -6.85 34.79 -8.57
N LEU A 341 -6.66 35.10 -7.29
CA LEU A 341 -5.72 36.14 -6.85
C LEU A 341 -4.36 35.52 -6.44
N GLU A 342 -3.28 36.09 -6.91
CA GLU A 342 -1.91 35.93 -6.45
C GLU A 342 -1.43 37.27 -5.85
N GLY A 343 -1.61 37.45 -4.54
CA GLY A 343 -1.52 38.77 -3.94
C GLY A 343 -2.53 39.72 -4.62
N ASP A 344 -2.06 40.88 -5.08
CA ASP A 344 -2.90 41.88 -5.79
C ASP A 344 -3.15 41.56 -7.27
N ARG A 345 -2.60 40.46 -7.80
CA ARG A 345 -2.73 40.11 -9.22
C ARG A 345 -3.88 39.15 -9.45
N SER A 346 -4.80 39.55 -10.31
CA SER A 346 -5.86 38.66 -10.82
C SER A 346 -5.35 37.86 -12.01
N LEU A 347 -5.32 36.55 -11.88
CA LEU A 347 -4.83 35.59 -12.89
C LEU A 347 -5.96 34.69 -13.38
N PRO A 348 -6.03 34.37 -14.69
CA PRO A 348 -6.98 33.38 -15.18
C PRO A 348 -6.52 31.97 -14.80
N PHE A 349 -7.46 31.05 -14.60
CA PHE A 349 -7.13 29.62 -14.54
C PHE A 349 -6.53 29.17 -15.88
N ASN A 350 -5.50 28.38 -15.84
CA ASN A 350 -5.10 27.60 -17.01
C ASN A 350 -6.09 26.45 -17.22
N ILE A 351 -6.66 26.33 -18.41
CA ILE A 351 -7.68 25.31 -18.74
C ILE A 351 -7.03 24.23 -19.60
N GLU A 352 -7.01 23.02 -19.09
CA GLU A 352 -6.65 21.84 -19.86
C GLU A 352 -7.91 21.05 -20.24
N GLU A 353 -7.99 20.65 -21.50
CA GLU A 353 -9.10 19.82 -22.00
C GLU A 353 -8.67 18.36 -22.13
N GLU A 354 -9.41 17.48 -21.49
CA GLU A 354 -9.27 16.03 -21.57
C GLU A 354 -10.54 15.41 -22.21
N THR A 355 -10.38 14.22 -22.79
CA THR A 355 -11.51 13.45 -23.33
C THR A 355 -11.75 12.22 -22.47
N LEU A 356 -13.00 12.03 -22.06
CA LEU A 356 -13.50 10.80 -21.46
C LEU A 356 -14.08 9.92 -22.58
N ILE A 357 -13.57 8.71 -22.71
CA ILE A 357 -14.14 7.69 -23.59
C ILE A 357 -14.93 6.75 -22.71
N ILE A 358 -16.24 6.72 -22.86
CA ILE A 358 -17.15 6.00 -21.97
C ILE A 358 -17.80 4.86 -22.76
N LYS A 359 -17.64 3.62 -22.30
CA LYS A 359 -18.32 2.47 -22.88
C LYS A 359 -19.85 2.69 -22.82
N ASP A 360 -20.49 2.62 -23.99
CA ASP A 360 -21.95 2.75 -24.14
C ASP A 360 -22.43 1.84 -25.27
N GLU A 361 -23.09 0.75 -24.91
CA GLU A 361 -23.57 -0.23 -25.87
C GLU A 361 -24.68 0.29 -26.81
N LYS A 362 -25.25 1.45 -26.51
CA LYS A 362 -26.27 2.09 -27.35
C LYS A 362 -25.68 2.92 -28.49
N GLU A 363 -24.41 3.29 -28.37
CA GLU A 363 -23.71 4.06 -29.39
C GLU A 363 -23.17 3.17 -30.53
N PRO A 364 -23.19 3.64 -31.78
CA PRO A 364 -22.77 2.86 -32.96
C PRO A 364 -21.33 2.32 -32.88
N GLY A 365 -20.45 2.95 -32.13
CA GLY A 365 -19.06 2.54 -31.88
C GLY A 365 -18.84 1.81 -30.56
N GLY A 366 -19.91 1.57 -29.76
CA GLY A 366 -19.82 1.00 -28.43
C GLY A 366 -19.26 1.96 -27.38
N HIS A 367 -18.95 3.19 -27.74
CA HIS A 367 -18.39 4.23 -26.85
C HIS A 367 -18.94 5.61 -27.24
N ARG A 368 -19.02 6.50 -26.25
CA ARG A 368 -19.27 7.93 -26.45
C ARG A 368 -18.15 8.74 -25.85
N GLU A 369 -17.97 9.96 -26.36
CA GLU A 369 -16.97 10.89 -25.90
C GLU A 369 -17.59 12.04 -25.14
N GLU A 370 -16.96 12.44 -24.01
CA GLU A 370 -17.28 13.66 -23.29
C GLU A 370 -16.03 14.50 -23.06
N LYS A 371 -16.15 15.82 -23.17
CA LYS A 371 -15.07 16.76 -22.87
C LYS A 371 -15.07 17.09 -21.38
N LEU A 372 -13.87 17.03 -20.78
CA LEU A 372 -13.59 17.41 -19.39
C LEU A 372 -12.66 18.61 -19.40
N LYS A 373 -13.10 19.72 -18.80
CA LYS A 373 -12.26 20.91 -18.57
C LYS A 373 -11.68 20.85 -17.16
N ILE A 374 -10.36 20.94 -17.05
CA ILE A 374 -9.61 20.92 -15.81
C ILE A 374 -9.01 22.30 -15.60
N ARG A 375 -9.36 22.93 -14.47
CA ARG A 375 -8.79 24.22 -14.08
C ARG A 375 -7.50 23.98 -13.31
N LEU A 376 -6.46 24.76 -13.60
CA LEU A 376 -5.19 24.75 -12.88
C LEU A 376 -4.82 26.16 -12.45
N THR A 377 -4.21 26.27 -11.27
CA THR A 377 -3.46 27.45 -10.82
C THR A 377 -1.97 27.23 -10.97
N SER A 378 -1.15 28.17 -10.55
CA SER A 378 0.31 28.01 -10.43
C SER A 378 0.72 26.85 -9.52
N ARG A 379 -0.14 26.48 -8.53
CA ARG A 379 0.10 25.41 -7.55
C ARG A 379 -0.33 24.02 -8.05
N GLY A 380 -1.23 23.96 -9.03
CA GLY A 380 -1.65 22.68 -9.59
C GLY A 380 -3.15 22.62 -9.93
N PRO A 381 -3.72 21.43 -10.09
CA PRO A 381 -5.11 21.26 -10.48
C PRO A 381 -6.08 21.62 -9.36
N VAL A 382 -7.20 22.26 -9.75
CA VAL A 382 -8.34 22.45 -8.87
C VAL A 382 -9.03 21.10 -8.65
N ILE A 383 -9.02 20.61 -7.41
CA ILE A 383 -9.52 19.29 -7.05
C ILE A 383 -10.80 19.30 -6.21
N SER A 384 -11.25 20.45 -5.70
CA SER A 384 -12.47 20.57 -4.86
C SER A 384 -13.71 19.92 -5.49
N GLY A 385 -13.86 20.00 -6.81
CA GLY A 385 -14.99 19.38 -7.52
C GLY A 385 -14.90 17.86 -7.73
N VAL A 386 -13.73 17.25 -7.47
CA VAL A 386 -13.49 15.80 -7.66
C VAL A 386 -13.14 15.07 -6.35
N LEU A 387 -13.01 15.80 -5.27
CA LEU A 387 -13.03 15.24 -3.94
C LEU A 387 -14.48 14.87 -3.63
N THR A 388 -14.88 13.68 -4.05
CA THR A 388 -16.26 13.20 -3.89
C THR A 388 -16.69 13.32 -2.44
N GLY A 389 -17.74 14.08 -2.20
CA GLY A 389 -18.35 14.32 -0.92
C GLY A 389 -17.89 15.57 -0.20
N LEU A 390 -16.90 16.29 -0.69
CA LEU A 390 -16.61 17.64 -0.31
C LEU A 390 -17.51 18.57 -1.11
N LYS A 391 -18.68 18.92 -0.58
CA LYS A 391 -19.44 20.07 -1.07
C LYS A 391 -18.86 21.32 -0.42
N THR A 392 -17.83 21.88 -1.01
CA THR A 392 -17.32 23.19 -0.63
C THR A 392 -17.47 24.15 -1.79
N GLN A 393 -17.82 25.40 -1.50
CA GLN A 393 -17.74 26.49 -2.47
C GLN A 393 -16.33 27.05 -2.62
N LYS A 394 -15.40 26.59 -1.77
CA LYS A 394 -13.99 26.98 -1.85
C LYS A 394 -13.32 26.29 -3.02
N VAL A 395 -12.46 27.01 -3.71
CA VAL A 395 -11.59 26.47 -4.75
C VAL A 395 -10.32 25.95 -4.12
N MET A 396 -10.13 24.64 -4.16
CA MET A 396 -8.95 23.99 -3.56
C MET A 396 -8.09 23.41 -4.67
N THR A 397 -6.81 23.74 -4.62
CA THR A 397 -5.78 23.18 -5.52
C THR A 397 -4.91 22.19 -4.79
N LEU A 398 -4.40 21.21 -5.53
CA LEU A 398 -3.46 20.21 -5.04
C LEU A 398 -2.06 20.53 -5.54
N ARG A 399 -1.13 20.66 -4.61
CA ARG A 399 0.30 20.66 -4.87
C ARG A 399 0.91 19.34 -4.43
N TRP A 400 1.74 18.72 -5.27
CA TRP A 400 2.34 17.40 -4.98
C TRP A 400 3.75 17.31 -5.53
N VAL A 401 4.72 17.02 -4.66
CA VAL A 401 6.16 17.03 -4.97
C VAL A 401 6.53 16.25 -6.24
N PRO A 402 6.06 14.99 -6.45
CA PRO A 402 6.41 14.25 -7.67
C PRO A 402 5.97 14.91 -8.98
N PHE A 403 5.00 15.84 -8.95
CA PHE A 403 4.58 16.58 -10.14
C PHE A 403 5.41 17.82 -10.42
N GLU A 404 6.12 18.33 -9.42
CA GLU A 404 6.97 19.52 -9.56
C GLU A 404 8.45 19.15 -9.68
N ARG A 405 8.86 18.11 -8.97
CA ARG A 405 10.25 17.63 -8.94
C ARG A 405 10.39 16.34 -9.75
N MET A 406 10.41 16.50 -11.08
CA MET A 406 10.64 15.41 -12.02
C MET A 406 12.13 15.33 -12.33
N ASP A 407 12.79 14.31 -11.79
CA ASP A 407 14.22 14.10 -12.05
C ASP A 407 14.42 13.25 -13.32
N PRO A 408 15.50 13.47 -14.08
CA PRO A 408 15.79 12.71 -15.32
C PRO A 408 15.98 11.22 -15.06
N CYS A 409 16.37 10.84 -13.84
CA CYS A 409 16.63 9.48 -13.41
C CYS A 409 15.55 8.96 -12.43
N ILE A 410 15.16 7.70 -12.56
CA ILE A 410 14.23 7.02 -11.63
C ILE A 410 14.93 6.01 -10.70
N GLY A 411 16.23 5.84 -10.76
CA GLY A 411 17.07 5.08 -9.82
C GLY A 411 17.09 3.56 -9.97
N LEU A 412 16.08 2.92 -10.58
CA LEU A 412 15.91 1.47 -10.55
C LEU A 412 17.06 0.67 -11.17
N HIS A 413 17.63 1.14 -12.27
CA HIS A 413 18.78 0.49 -12.93
C HIS A 413 20.06 0.66 -12.13
N TYR A 414 20.25 1.79 -11.43
CA TYR A 414 21.39 2.00 -10.54
C TYR A 414 21.32 1.12 -9.29
N MET A 415 20.10 0.90 -8.74
CA MET A 415 19.92 -0.05 -7.64
C MET A 415 20.38 -1.45 -8.01
N LEU A 416 20.08 -1.93 -9.23
CA LEU A 416 20.54 -3.23 -9.73
C LEU A 416 22.05 -3.33 -9.88
N GLY A 417 22.71 -2.23 -10.24
CA GLY A 417 24.16 -2.17 -10.45
C GLY A 417 24.99 -1.97 -9.18
N SER A 418 24.35 -1.62 -8.05
CA SER A 418 25.04 -1.26 -6.81
C SER A 418 25.76 -2.46 -6.17
N ARG A 419 27.01 -2.26 -5.74
CA ARG A 419 27.87 -3.29 -5.14
C ARG A 419 28.11 -3.12 -3.64
N SER A 420 27.71 -1.97 -3.09
CA SER A 420 27.86 -1.63 -1.68
C SER A 420 26.66 -0.83 -1.19
N ILE A 421 26.50 -0.72 0.15
CA ILE A 421 25.47 0.14 0.71
C ILE A 421 25.65 1.62 0.33
N SER A 422 26.89 2.06 0.11
CA SER A 422 27.17 3.44 -0.30
C SER A 422 26.68 3.73 -1.71
N GLU A 423 27.00 2.84 -2.69
CA GLU A 423 26.50 2.96 -4.06
C GLU A 423 24.97 2.84 -4.10
N PHE A 424 24.39 1.92 -3.30
CA PHE A 424 22.97 1.72 -3.22
C PHE A 424 22.24 2.97 -2.66
N ARG A 425 22.81 3.63 -1.64
CA ARG A 425 22.30 4.89 -1.12
C ARG A 425 22.28 5.99 -2.19
N GLU A 426 23.34 6.10 -3.02
CA GLU A 426 23.35 7.07 -4.13
C GLU A 426 22.24 6.75 -5.15
N ALA A 427 22.01 5.46 -5.47
CA ALA A 427 20.92 5.06 -6.35
C ALA A 427 19.53 5.41 -5.80
N ILE A 428 19.29 5.26 -4.49
CA ILE A 428 18.03 5.60 -3.82
C ILE A 428 17.74 7.10 -3.93
N LYS A 429 18.74 7.97 -3.91
CA LYS A 429 18.57 9.43 -4.05
C LYS A 429 17.93 9.82 -5.40
N CYS A 430 17.98 8.94 -6.40
CA CYS A 430 17.29 9.10 -7.68
C CYS A 430 15.84 8.58 -7.65
N VAL A 431 15.40 7.87 -6.61
CA VAL A 431 14.01 7.38 -6.48
C VAL A 431 13.14 8.49 -5.89
N ASN A 432 12.74 9.46 -6.71
CA ASN A 432 12.03 10.65 -6.25
C ASN A 432 10.51 10.62 -6.45
N ILE A 433 10.00 9.69 -7.26
CA ILE A 433 8.54 9.52 -7.43
C ILE A 433 7.89 8.96 -6.16
N LEU A 434 8.57 8.08 -5.42
CA LEU A 434 8.06 7.34 -4.28
C LEU A 434 8.77 7.76 -2.98
N SER A 435 7.99 8.08 -1.95
CA SER A 435 8.52 8.32 -0.60
C SER A 435 8.49 7.03 0.21
N LEU A 436 9.65 6.40 0.36
CA LEU A 436 9.81 5.09 0.97
C LEU A 436 10.94 5.11 2.01
N ASN A 437 10.74 4.43 3.13
CA ASN A 437 11.85 3.98 3.96
C ASN A 437 12.49 2.77 3.28
N VAL A 438 13.69 2.90 2.79
CA VAL A 438 14.46 1.81 2.17
C VAL A 438 15.49 1.31 3.16
N VAL A 439 15.39 0.05 3.59
CA VAL A 439 16.47 -0.63 4.31
C VAL A 439 17.27 -1.48 3.35
N PHE A 440 18.56 -1.56 3.55
CA PHE A 440 19.47 -2.30 2.69
C PHE A 440 20.67 -2.85 3.48
N ALA A 441 21.25 -3.93 2.97
CA ALA A 441 22.41 -4.58 3.58
C ALA A 441 23.30 -5.16 2.50
N ASP A 442 24.63 -5.08 2.65
CA ASP A 442 25.57 -5.67 1.69
C ASP A 442 26.23 -6.98 2.20
N VAL A 443 26.84 -7.69 1.28
CA VAL A 443 27.53 -8.95 1.56
C VAL A 443 28.78 -8.78 2.45
N GLU A 444 29.29 -7.56 2.60
CA GLU A 444 30.36 -7.21 3.52
C GLU A 444 29.88 -7.08 4.98
N GLY A 445 28.56 -7.05 5.19
CA GLY A 445 27.92 -7.00 6.48
C GLY A 445 27.49 -5.60 6.92
N ASN A 446 27.61 -4.61 6.05
CA ASN A 446 27.09 -3.27 6.34
C ASN A 446 25.58 -3.23 6.19
N ILE A 447 24.95 -2.38 6.99
CA ILE A 447 23.50 -2.16 6.99
C ILE A 447 23.19 -0.68 6.85
N GLY A 448 22.12 -0.34 6.13
CA GLY A 448 21.70 1.04 5.91
C GLY A 448 20.19 1.22 5.86
N TRP A 449 19.77 2.43 6.10
CA TRP A 449 18.42 2.94 5.91
C TRP A 449 18.48 4.36 5.33
N HIS A 450 17.60 4.65 4.38
CA HIS A 450 17.45 5.99 3.80
C HIS A 450 16.00 6.21 3.34
N VAL A 451 15.48 7.43 3.53
CA VAL A 451 14.16 7.83 3.02
C VAL A 451 14.31 8.36 1.60
N SER A 452 13.66 7.70 0.63
CA SER A 452 13.58 8.17 -0.76
C SER A 452 12.49 9.25 -0.94
N GLY A 453 12.44 9.85 -2.12
CA GLY A 453 11.52 10.95 -2.42
C GLY A 453 12.09 12.31 -2.04
N ARG A 454 11.20 13.31 -1.97
CA ARG A 454 11.53 14.67 -1.56
C ARG A 454 10.45 15.19 -0.61
N ILE A 455 10.85 16.05 0.32
CA ILE A 455 9.97 16.76 1.24
C ILE A 455 10.06 18.25 0.93
N PRO A 456 8.94 18.98 0.81
CA PRO A 456 8.96 20.40 0.57
C PRO A 456 9.36 21.16 1.84
N ILE A 457 10.08 22.26 1.67
CA ILE A 457 10.31 23.25 2.72
C ILE A 457 9.28 24.36 2.49
N ARG A 458 8.36 24.51 3.43
CA ARG A 458 7.27 25.50 3.36
C ARG A 458 7.70 26.83 3.96
N SER A 459 7.24 27.92 3.35
CA SER A 459 7.51 29.29 3.89
C SER A 459 6.70 29.58 5.14
N LYS A 460 5.50 29.03 5.24
CA LYS A 460 4.59 29.11 6.39
C LYS A 460 3.88 27.77 6.61
N GLY A 461 3.50 27.50 7.86
CA GLY A 461 2.79 26.25 8.22
C GLY A 461 3.61 25.00 7.99
N ASP A 462 2.96 23.85 8.09
CA ASP A 462 3.59 22.54 8.02
C ASP A 462 2.79 21.51 7.20
N GLY A 463 1.69 21.90 6.54
CA GLY A 463 0.84 20.97 5.77
C GLY A 463 -0.07 20.06 6.62
N THR A 464 -0.21 20.32 7.93
CA THR A 464 -1.18 19.60 8.78
C THR A 464 -2.63 19.90 8.40
N ILE A 465 -2.89 21.11 7.92
CA ILE A 465 -4.19 21.59 7.43
C ILE A 465 -4.02 22.28 6.07
N PRO A 466 -5.09 22.44 5.28
CA PRO A 466 -5.01 23.19 4.03
C PRO A 466 -4.54 24.63 4.20
N HIS A 467 -3.67 25.08 3.30
CA HIS A 467 -3.12 26.43 3.33
C HIS A 467 -4.09 27.45 2.70
N ALA A 468 -4.34 28.55 3.41
CA ALA A 468 -5.00 29.72 2.84
C ALA A 468 -4.05 30.50 1.93
N VAL A 469 -4.44 30.75 0.69
CA VAL A 469 -3.66 31.66 -0.17
C VAL A 469 -4.09 33.09 0.09
N GLU A 470 -3.34 33.84 0.91
CA GLU A 470 -3.59 35.24 1.23
C GLU A 470 -2.64 36.14 0.45
N GLU A 471 -1.37 35.76 0.32
CA GLU A 471 -0.32 36.55 -0.33
C GLU A 471 0.56 35.69 -1.25
N SER A 472 1.18 36.31 -2.23
CA SER A 472 2.27 35.67 -3.00
C SER A 472 3.44 35.40 -2.05
N GLY A 473 3.84 34.14 -1.86
CA GLY A 473 4.92 33.73 -0.96
C GLY A 473 4.54 32.73 0.11
N ASP A 474 3.28 32.30 0.17
CA ASP A 474 2.83 31.19 1.03
C ASP A 474 3.11 29.82 0.36
N ASP A 475 4.21 29.72 -0.35
CA ASP A 475 4.55 28.57 -1.17
C ASP A 475 5.72 27.75 -0.62
N TRP A 476 6.01 26.65 -1.27
CA TRP A 476 7.23 25.91 -1.03
C TRP A 476 8.45 26.72 -1.48
N VAL A 477 9.39 26.93 -0.56
CA VAL A 477 10.62 27.70 -0.80
C VAL A 477 11.79 26.82 -1.25
N GLY A 478 11.63 25.48 -1.22
CA GLY A 478 12.63 24.52 -1.64
C GLY A 478 12.24 23.10 -1.25
N TYR A 479 13.23 22.22 -1.29
CA TYR A 479 13.09 20.82 -0.91
C TYR A 479 14.24 20.42 -0.01
N VAL A 480 13.98 19.52 0.93
CA VAL A 480 15.04 18.94 1.76
C VAL A 480 16.12 18.32 0.86
N PRO A 481 17.40 18.67 1.02
CA PRO A 481 18.49 18.08 0.25
C PRO A 481 18.53 16.56 0.39
N SER A 482 18.84 15.83 -0.68
CA SER A 482 18.84 14.36 -0.66
C SER A 482 19.76 13.77 0.40
N ASP A 483 20.90 14.44 0.69
CA ASP A 483 21.84 13.99 1.71
C ASP A 483 21.33 14.22 3.12
N GLU A 484 20.39 15.14 3.30
CA GLU A 484 19.77 15.49 4.56
C GLU A 484 18.42 14.80 4.80
N MET A 485 17.93 14.03 3.81
CA MET A 485 16.80 13.13 4.02
C MET A 485 17.13 12.15 5.16
N PRO A 486 16.13 11.73 5.98
CA PRO A 486 16.39 10.85 7.10
C PRO A 486 17.13 9.58 6.68
N HIS A 487 18.22 9.25 7.35
CA HIS A 487 19.04 8.08 7.05
C HIS A 487 19.88 7.62 8.24
N SER A 488 20.37 6.37 8.19
CA SER A 488 21.31 5.81 9.15
C SER A 488 22.14 4.70 8.50
N GLN A 489 23.39 4.53 8.96
CA GLN A 489 24.27 3.44 8.51
C GLN A 489 25.03 2.86 9.71
N ASN A 490 25.11 1.54 9.78
CA ASN A 490 25.89 0.79 10.77
C ASN A 490 25.74 1.28 12.22
N PRO A 491 24.50 1.44 12.76
CA PRO A 491 24.31 1.91 14.13
C PRO A 491 24.88 0.91 15.15
N GLU A 492 25.31 1.38 16.31
CA GLU A 492 25.89 0.56 17.40
C GLU A 492 24.96 -0.58 17.86
N ARG A 493 23.63 -0.36 17.78
CA ARG A 493 22.65 -1.41 18.11
C ARG A 493 22.69 -2.61 17.17
N GLY A 494 23.35 -2.49 16.01
CA GLY A 494 23.57 -3.58 15.04
C GLY A 494 22.36 -3.93 14.19
N TRP A 495 21.29 -3.15 14.21
CA TRP A 495 20.10 -3.34 13.37
C TRP A 495 19.42 -2.01 13.02
N LEU A 496 18.69 -2.02 11.90
CA LEU A 496 17.83 -0.95 11.42
C LEU A 496 16.48 -1.54 11.03
N GLY A 497 15.40 -0.77 11.19
CA GLY A 497 14.07 -1.24 10.77
C GLY A 497 13.01 -0.17 10.89
N THR A 498 11.97 -0.29 10.09
CA THR A 498 10.80 0.60 10.12
C THR A 498 9.50 -0.19 10.03
N CYS A 499 8.49 0.32 10.76
CA CYS A 499 7.12 -0.19 10.71
C CYS A 499 6.15 0.97 10.44
N ASN A 500 6.58 1.96 9.67
CA ASN A 500 5.87 3.21 9.34
C ASN A 500 5.65 4.16 10.54
N HIS A 501 6.29 3.91 11.68
CA HIS A 501 6.26 4.76 12.86
C HIS A 501 7.11 6.01 12.64
N ASN A 502 7.05 6.95 13.57
CA ASN A 502 7.92 8.12 13.55
C ASN A 502 9.39 7.70 13.74
N THR A 503 10.20 7.96 12.71
CA THR A 503 11.65 7.69 12.70
C THR A 503 12.47 8.94 12.90
N ILE A 504 11.82 10.11 13.06
CA ILE A 504 12.48 11.42 13.10
C ILE A 504 12.94 11.73 14.53
N THR A 505 14.20 12.13 14.65
CA THR A 505 14.79 12.56 15.90
C THR A 505 14.44 14.03 16.18
N LYS A 506 14.45 14.43 17.47
CA LYS A 506 14.16 15.81 17.88
C LYS A 506 15.10 16.86 17.26
N ASP A 507 16.32 16.44 16.87
CA ASP A 507 17.32 17.32 16.28
C ASP A 507 17.21 17.42 14.75
N TYR A 508 16.23 16.73 14.12
CA TYR A 508 16.02 16.82 12.67
C TYR A 508 15.46 18.20 12.31
N PRO A 509 16.14 18.97 11.43
CA PRO A 509 15.84 20.39 11.27
C PRO A 509 14.64 20.70 10.36
N TYR A 510 14.01 19.69 9.79
CA TYR A 510 12.91 19.87 8.84
C TYR A 510 11.63 19.21 9.35
N TYR A 511 10.48 19.81 9.02
CA TYR A 511 9.19 19.16 9.20
C TYR A 511 9.11 17.91 8.31
N TYR A 512 8.58 16.81 8.86
CA TYR A 512 8.52 15.54 8.19
C TYR A 512 7.09 15.08 7.88
N SER A 513 6.22 15.01 8.90
CA SER A 513 4.82 14.58 8.76
C SER A 513 4.05 14.80 10.05
N SER A 514 2.76 15.15 9.94
CA SER A 514 1.82 15.24 11.07
C SER A 514 1.12 13.92 11.39
N HIS A 515 1.27 12.87 10.57
CA HIS A 515 0.56 11.62 10.75
C HIS A 515 1.42 10.43 10.32
N LEU A 516 1.73 9.60 11.29
CA LEU A 516 2.56 8.41 11.14
C LEU A 516 1.84 7.21 11.74
N SER A 517 2.28 6.01 11.42
CA SER A 517 1.71 4.81 12.02
C SER A 517 1.98 4.77 13.52
N PRO A 518 1.02 4.32 14.34
CA PRO A 518 1.28 4.03 15.73
C PRO A 518 2.49 3.12 15.92
N SER A 519 3.22 3.31 17.01
CA SER A 519 4.54 2.72 17.27
C SER A 519 4.52 1.24 17.66
N TYR A 520 3.34 0.63 17.94
CA TYR A 520 3.22 -0.72 18.53
C TYR A 520 3.99 -1.82 17.78
N ARG A 521 3.92 -1.82 16.44
CA ARG A 521 4.63 -2.79 15.59
C ARG A 521 6.14 -2.63 15.70
N TYR A 522 6.62 -1.40 15.68
CA TYR A 522 8.04 -1.13 15.83
C TYR A 522 8.55 -1.45 17.24
N GLU A 523 7.82 -1.09 18.28
CA GLU A 523 8.17 -1.47 19.65
C GLU A 523 8.27 -2.99 19.80
N ARG A 524 7.34 -3.75 19.18
CA ARG A 524 7.43 -5.20 19.16
C ARG A 524 8.65 -5.71 18.41
N LEU A 525 8.94 -5.15 17.25
CA LEU A 525 10.14 -5.45 16.48
C LEU A 525 11.40 -5.17 17.29
N LYS A 526 11.47 -4.02 17.95
CA LYS A 526 12.57 -3.64 18.86
C LYS A 526 12.77 -4.67 19.97
N GLN A 527 11.71 -5.12 20.65
CA GLN A 527 11.79 -6.18 21.68
C GLN A 527 12.39 -7.48 21.12
N LEU A 528 12.05 -7.85 19.90
CA LEU A 528 12.56 -9.06 19.25
C LEU A 528 14.02 -8.94 18.84
N LEU A 529 14.43 -7.78 18.33
CA LEU A 529 15.77 -7.54 17.79
C LEU A 529 16.80 -7.16 18.87
N ASP A 530 16.42 -6.43 19.92
CA ASP A 530 17.30 -5.99 21.01
C ASP A 530 17.81 -7.14 21.87
N SER A 531 17.15 -8.32 21.78
CA SER A 531 17.75 -9.50 22.41
C SER A 531 19.07 -9.82 21.71
N ARG A 532 20.18 -9.83 22.48
CA ARG A 532 21.55 -9.99 21.92
C ARG A 532 21.86 -11.39 21.37
N ARG A 533 20.92 -12.32 21.40
CA ARG A 533 21.05 -13.64 20.79
C ARG A 533 21.07 -13.47 19.25
N PRO A 534 22.07 -14.02 18.55
CA PRO A 534 22.05 -14.09 17.08
C PRO A 534 20.79 -14.82 16.58
N LYS A 535 20.15 -14.27 15.54
CA LYS A 535 18.91 -14.79 14.96
C LYS A 535 19.20 -15.47 13.63
N SER A 536 18.48 -16.55 13.39
CA SER A 536 18.47 -17.24 12.09
C SER A 536 17.49 -16.58 11.12
N VAL A 537 17.58 -16.94 9.84
CA VAL A 537 16.59 -16.56 8.84
C VAL A 537 15.16 -17.01 9.23
N ASP A 538 15.05 -18.15 9.92
CA ASP A 538 13.78 -18.68 10.40
C ASP A 538 13.20 -17.85 11.56
N ASP A 539 14.04 -17.32 12.47
CA ASP A 539 13.59 -16.40 13.50
C ASP A 539 12.96 -15.14 12.84
N HIS A 540 13.62 -14.57 11.82
CA HIS A 540 13.09 -13.40 11.11
C HIS A 540 11.80 -13.70 10.35
N TRP A 541 11.66 -14.91 9.79
CA TRP A 541 10.40 -15.37 9.19
C TRP A 541 9.26 -15.43 10.21
N GLN A 542 9.55 -15.90 11.45
CA GLN A 542 8.56 -15.91 12.51
C GLN A 542 8.24 -14.51 13.04
N PHE A 543 9.20 -13.56 13.03
CA PHE A 543 8.94 -12.19 13.45
C PHE A 543 7.92 -11.49 12.55
N GLN A 544 7.94 -11.72 11.22
CA GLN A 544 6.89 -11.21 10.30
C GLN A 544 5.51 -11.80 10.62
N ARG A 545 5.45 -12.86 11.40
CA ARG A 545 4.21 -13.57 11.75
C ARG A 545 3.86 -13.43 13.24
N ASP A 546 4.52 -12.53 13.95
CA ASP A 546 4.24 -12.30 15.37
C ASP A 546 2.91 -11.59 15.56
N THR A 547 2.03 -12.16 16.40
CA THR A 547 0.66 -11.69 16.68
C THR A 547 0.54 -10.97 18.02
N MET A 548 1.66 -10.66 18.69
CA MET A 548 1.66 -9.92 19.95
C MET A 548 1.14 -8.50 19.76
N ASN A 549 0.05 -8.17 20.43
CA ASN A 549 -0.59 -6.87 20.42
C ASN A 549 -0.18 -6.06 21.67
N LEU A 550 0.74 -5.10 21.48
CA LEU A 550 1.24 -4.29 22.59
C LEU A 550 0.22 -3.24 23.07
N MET A 551 -0.67 -2.75 22.21
CA MET A 551 -1.79 -1.90 22.60
C MET A 551 -2.72 -2.67 23.54
N ALA A 552 -3.13 -3.86 23.14
CA ALA A 552 -3.97 -4.72 23.96
C ALA A 552 -3.29 -5.07 25.31
N LYS A 553 -2.01 -5.37 25.30
CA LYS A 553 -1.24 -5.64 26.52
C LYS A 553 -1.29 -4.52 27.56
N ARG A 554 -1.40 -3.27 27.11
CA ARG A 554 -1.51 -2.08 27.99
C ARG A 554 -2.93 -1.82 28.44
N ILE A 555 -3.93 -2.01 27.57
CA ILE A 555 -5.32 -1.59 27.79
C ILE A 555 -6.19 -2.73 28.37
N ALA A 556 -6.04 -3.97 27.87
CA ALA A 556 -6.92 -5.08 28.24
C ALA A 556 -6.97 -5.39 29.74
N PRO A 557 -5.89 -5.26 30.52
CA PRO A 557 -5.98 -5.44 31.97
C PRO A 557 -6.93 -4.45 32.67
N LEU A 558 -6.93 -3.19 32.21
CA LEU A 558 -7.81 -2.14 32.73
C LEU A 558 -9.26 -2.39 32.33
N MET A 559 -9.47 -2.74 31.06
CA MET A 559 -10.77 -3.11 30.52
C MET A 559 -11.34 -4.34 31.25
N ALA A 560 -10.56 -5.41 31.41
CA ALA A 560 -10.96 -6.62 32.12
C ALA A 560 -11.43 -6.33 33.55
N LYS A 561 -10.68 -5.48 34.28
CA LYS A 561 -11.06 -5.07 35.64
C LYS A 561 -12.40 -4.33 35.64
N ALA A 562 -12.63 -3.40 34.73
CA ALA A 562 -13.88 -2.67 34.63
C ALA A 562 -15.06 -3.63 34.34
N LEU A 563 -14.89 -4.55 33.37
CA LEU A 563 -15.94 -5.48 32.97
C LEU A 563 -16.27 -6.52 34.04
N MET A 564 -15.28 -7.01 34.82
CA MET A 564 -15.51 -7.96 35.93
C MET A 564 -16.29 -7.35 37.11
N ALA A 565 -16.37 -6.04 37.21
CA ALA A 565 -17.15 -5.34 38.25
C ALA A 565 -18.68 -5.52 38.07
N HIS A 566 -19.14 -5.87 36.87
CA HIS A 566 -20.56 -6.01 36.52
C HIS A 566 -20.90 -7.43 36.09
N GLY A 567 -22.04 -7.96 36.56
CA GLY A 567 -22.44 -9.35 36.31
C GLY A 567 -22.62 -9.68 34.84
N GLU A 568 -23.20 -8.76 34.08
CA GLU A 568 -23.53 -8.90 32.65
C GLU A 568 -22.28 -9.00 31.75
N THR A 569 -21.16 -8.41 32.16
CA THR A 569 -19.93 -8.35 31.36
C THR A 569 -18.77 -9.13 31.97
N ARG A 570 -19.02 -9.78 33.13
CA ARG A 570 -18.00 -10.49 33.92
C ARG A 570 -17.24 -11.53 33.09
N GLU A 571 -17.95 -12.38 32.36
CA GLU A 571 -17.36 -13.43 31.52
C GLU A 571 -16.41 -12.87 30.44
N MET A 572 -16.79 -11.75 29.82
CA MET A 572 -15.91 -11.03 28.88
C MET A 572 -14.63 -10.54 29.58
N GLY A 573 -14.76 -10.00 30.79
CA GLY A 573 -13.63 -9.58 31.62
C GLY A 573 -12.70 -10.75 32.00
N GLU A 574 -13.24 -11.90 32.33
CA GLU A 574 -12.46 -13.11 32.65
C GLU A 574 -11.70 -13.64 31.45
N ILE A 575 -12.30 -13.62 30.24
CA ILE A 575 -11.65 -13.98 28.98
C ILE A 575 -10.47 -13.04 28.70
N LEU A 576 -10.64 -11.73 28.88
CA LEU A 576 -9.57 -10.75 28.69
C LEU A 576 -8.45 -10.89 29.74
N SER A 577 -8.81 -11.22 30.98
CA SER A 577 -7.84 -11.39 32.07
C SER A 577 -6.94 -12.63 31.89
N ALA A 578 -7.43 -13.65 31.20
CA ALA A 578 -6.71 -14.88 30.88
C ALA A 578 -5.89 -14.82 29.58
N TRP A 579 -5.97 -13.71 28.87
CA TRP A 579 -5.36 -13.55 27.53
C TRP A 579 -3.86 -13.27 27.60
N ASP A 580 -3.10 -13.90 26.72
CA ASP A 580 -1.66 -13.67 26.51
C ASP A 580 -1.33 -12.52 25.54
N TYR A 581 -2.35 -11.75 25.15
CA TYR A 581 -2.28 -10.60 24.25
C TYR A 581 -1.82 -10.92 22.82
N ARG A 582 -2.02 -12.16 22.38
CA ARG A 582 -1.78 -12.58 21.00
C ARG A 582 -3.09 -12.64 20.23
N ASP A 583 -3.14 -11.93 19.11
CA ASP A 583 -4.28 -11.92 18.19
C ASP A 583 -4.28 -13.19 17.32
N ASP A 584 -4.32 -14.37 17.99
CA ASP A 584 -4.33 -15.66 17.32
C ASP A 584 -5.77 -16.04 16.89
N PRO A 585 -5.93 -16.69 15.71
CA PRO A 585 -7.26 -16.92 15.12
C PRO A 585 -8.13 -17.93 15.89
N ASP A 586 -7.59 -18.69 16.80
CA ASP A 586 -8.29 -19.70 17.62
C ASP A 586 -8.73 -19.17 19.00
N LYS A 587 -8.44 -17.92 19.33
CA LYS A 587 -8.77 -17.28 20.60
C LYS A 587 -10.01 -16.40 20.53
N ALA A 588 -10.75 -16.31 21.65
CA ALA A 588 -11.91 -15.43 21.79
C ALA A 588 -11.55 -14.01 22.27
N ALA A 589 -10.48 -13.89 23.07
CA ALA A 589 -10.07 -12.62 23.67
C ALA A 589 -9.81 -11.50 22.64
N PRO A 590 -9.14 -11.76 21.49
CA PRO A 590 -8.96 -10.72 20.47
C PRO A 590 -10.29 -10.14 19.98
N THR A 591 -11.29 -10.96 19.69
CA THR A 591 -12.62 -10.50 19.25
C THR A 591 -13.27 -9.60 20.30
N THR A 592 -13.23 -10.05 21.55
CA THR A 592 -13.79 -9.30 22.68
C THR A 592 -13.09 -7.95 22.84
N PHE A 593 -11.74 -7.95 22.85
CA PHE A 593 -10.95 -6.72 22.99
C PHE A 593 -11.20 -5.75 21.83
N GLN A 594 -11.02 -6.20 20.61
CA GLN A 594 -11.13 -5.36 19.41
C GLN A 594 -12.56 -4.77 19.27
N ALA A 595 -13.60 -5.56 19.56
CA ALA A 595 -14.97 -5.07 19.48
C ALA A 595 -15.28 -4.05 20.59
N VAL A 596 -14.90 -4.33 21.85
CA VAL A 596 -15.17 -3.41 22.96
C VAL A 596 -14.35 -2.12 22.82
N TYR A 597 -13.05 -2.22 22.49
CA TYR A 597 -12.20 -1.04 22.38
C TYR A 597 -12.63 -0.13 21.22
N ARG A 598 -13.02 -0.72 20.09
CA ARG A 598 -13.58 0.02 18.96
C ARG A 598 -14.87 0.77 19.33
N HIS A 599 -15.78 0.11 20.07
CA HIS A 599 -17.03 0.76 20.49
C HIS A 599 -16.78 1.80 21.58
N PHE A 600 -15.84 1.54 22.50
CA PHE A 600 -15.36 2.50 23.49
C PHE A 600 -14.81 3.76 22.82
N ALA A 601 -13.94 3.63 21.82
CA ALA A 601 -13.42 4.77 21.07
C ALA A 601 -14.55 5.62 20.46
N LEU A 602 -15.60 4.97 19.93
CA LEU A 602 -16.76 5.70 19.40
C LEU A 602 -17.51 6.45 20.51
N LEU A 603 -17.73 5.85 21.68
CA LEU A 603 -18.38 6.51 22.83
C LEU A 603 -17.59 7.72 23.32
N VAL A 604 -16.25 7.64 23.31
CA VAL A 604 -15.36 8.73 23.75
C VAL A 604 -15.46 9.98 22.86
N PHE A 605 -15.64 9.81 21.55
CA PHE A 605 -15.51 10.94 20.62
C PHE A 605 -16.84 11.39 19.97
N GLN A 606 -17.88 10.53 19.96
CA GLN A 606 -19.08 10.82 19.15
C GLN A 606 -19.99 11.91 19.70
N ASP A 607 -19.96 12.19 20.99
CA ASP A 607 -20.84 13.17 21.61
C ASP A 607 -20.41 14.60 21.32
N GLU A 608 -19.10 14.87 21.31
CA GLU A 608 -18.56 16.16 20.90
C GLU A 608 -18.49 16.32 19.37
N LEU A 609 -17.99 15.29 18.66
CA LEU A 609 -17.75 15.38 17.21
C LEU A 609 -19.01 15.18 16.38
N GLY A 610 -20.00 14.46 16.92
CA GLY A 610 -21.10 13.88 16.15
C GLY A 610 -20.71 12.58 15.46
N ASP A 611 -21.69 11.75 15.10
CA ASP A 611 -21.46 10.37 14.62
C ASP A 611 -20.57 10.32 13.35
N ASP A 612 -20.85 11.20 12.38
CA ASP A 612 -20.14 11.19 11.09
C ASP A 612 -18.65 11.58 11.21
N LEU A 613 -18.34 12.67 11.92
CA LEU A 613 -16.96 13.13 12.06
C LEU A 613 -16.16 12.19 12.96
N ALA A 614 -16.77 11.71 14.06
CA ALA A 614 -16.14 10.71 14.91
C ALA A 614 -15.76 9.45 14.12
N ARG A 615 -16.67 8.89 13.32
CA ARG A 615 -16.39 7.72 12.48
C ARG A 615 -15.37 7.99 11.39
N THR A 616 -15.33 9.21 10.86
CA THR A 616 -14.32 9.62 9.85
C THR A 616 -12.93 9.67 10.48
N MET A 617 -12.79 10.31 11.64
CA MET A 617 -11.53 10.39 12.39
C MET A 617 -11.05 9.00 12.83
N LEU A 618 -11.97 8.20 13.40
CA LEU A 618 -11.64 6.86 13.90
C LEU A 618 -11.32 5.86 12.78
N ASP A 619 -11.71 6.16 11.54
CA ASP A 619 -11.29 5.34 10.40
C ASP A 619 -9.81 5.57 10.04
N ASP A 620 -9.18 6.61 10.57
CA ASP A 620 -7.74 6.87 10.47
C ASP A 620 -7.06 6.70 11.84
N TRP A 621 -6.36 5.56 12.00
CA TRP A 621 -5.68 5.15 13.24
C TRP A 621 -4.62 6.14 13.73
N SER A 622 -4.00 6.94 12.86
CA SER A 622 -2.98 7.92 13.24
C SER A 622 -3.54 9.00 14.19
N PHE A 623 -4.82 9.36 14.04
CA PHE A 623 -5.44 10.40 14.86
C PHE A 623 -5.75 9.96 16.30
N TRP A 624 -6.00 8.68 16.56
CA TRP A 624 -6.62 8.34 17.84
C TRP A 624 -5.98 7.21 18.64
N GLU A 625 -5.32 6.22 18.01
CA GLU A 625 -4.90 5.01 18.75
C GLU A 625 -3.94 5.31 19.91
N GLU A 626 -2.83 6.01 19.65
CA GLU A 626 -1.86 6.36 20.69
C GLU A 626 -2.42 7.39 21.65
N ARG A 627 -3.19 8.36 21.15
CA ARG A 627 -3.83 9.40 21.97
C ARG A 627 -4.86 8.80 22.93
N LEU A 628 -5.77 7.96 22.43
CA LEU A 628 -6.76 7.28 23.27
C LEU A 628 -6.08 6.32 24.27
N GLN A 629 -5.02 5.61 23.87
CA GLN A 629 -4.24 4.80 24.80
C GLN A 629 -3.69 5.67 25.96
N ALA A 630 -3.12 6.84 25.66
CA ALA A 630 -2.60 7.75 26.68
C ALA A 630 -3.70 8.15 27.66
N MET A 631 -4.87 8.59 27.17
CA MET A 631 -6.04 8.92 28.00
C MET A 631 -6.49 7.73 28.88
N VAL A 632 -6.53 6.53 28.31
CA VAL A 632 -6.91 5.31 29.05
C VAL A 632 -5.93 4.99 30.16
N LEU A 633 -4.63 5.13 29.93
CA LEU A 633 -3.58 4.85 30.92
C LEU A 633 -3.54 5.90 32.04
N GLU A 634 -3.77 7.15 31.71
CA GLU A 634 -3.93 8.24 32.68
C GLU A 634 -5.14 8.01 33.58
N GLY A 635 -6.23 7.46 33.04
CA GLY A 635 -7.40 7.05 33.78
C GLY A 635 -8.43 8.16 34.02
N SER A 636 -8.10 9.40 33.66
CA SER A 636 -8.98 10.56 33.73
C SER A 636 -8.81 11.40 32.46
N SER A 637 -9.90 11.72 31.80
CA SER A 637 -9.91 12.61 30.64
C SER A 637 -11.27 13.30 30.56
N PRO A 638 -11.36 14.58 30.20
CA PRO A 638 -12.64 15.22 29.95
C PRO A 638 -13.44 14.53 28.82
N TRP A 639 -12.77 13.86 27.90
CA TRP A 639 -13.36 13.10 26.79
C TRP A 639 -14.11 11.83 27.21
N PHE A 640 -14.02 11.40 28.48
CA PHE A 640 -14.82 10.29 28.98
C PHE A 640 -16.23 10.69 29.40
N ASP A 641 -16.41 11.99 29.65
CA ASP A 641 -17.71 12.54 30.07
C ASP A 641 -18.61 12.75 28.84
N ASN A 642 -19.77 12.14 28.81
CA ASN A 642 -20.70 12.35 27.70
C ASN A 642 -21.40 13.70 27.87
N VAL A 643 -21.01 14.70 27.11
CA VAL A 643 -21.57 16.07 27.19
C VAL A 643 -23.09 16.19 26.95
N ARG A 644 -23.75 15.09 26.56
CA ARG A 644 -25.19 15.03 26.33
C ARG A 644 -25.98 14.49 27.54
N THR A 645 -25.28 13.95 28.56
CA THR A 645 -25.93 13.43 29.77
C THR A 645 -25.96 14.50 30.86
N GLU A 646 -27.17 14.89 31.30
CA GLU A 646 -27.31 15.85 32.36
C GLU A 646 -27.15 15.21 33.75
N GLY A 647 -26.32 15.79 34.62
CA GLY A 647 -26.20 15.42 36.03
C GLY A 647 -25.39 14.13 36.31
N ALA A 648 -24.81 13.50 35.31
CA ALA A 648 -23.89 12.38 35.45
C ALA A 648 -22.54 12.76 34.79
N ARG A 649 -21.45 12.23 35.31
CA ARG A 649 -20.12 12.33 34.69
C ARG A 649 -19.57 10.91 34.56
N GLU A 650 -19.45 10.48 33.34
CA GLU A 650 -18.95 9.15 33.01
C GLU A 650 -17.43 9.07 33.23
N SER A 651 -17.00 7.92 33.68
CA SER A 651 -15.60 7.55 33.79
C SER A 651 -15.18 6.63 32.64
N ARG A 652 -13.87 6.43 32.47
CA ARG A 652 -13.31 5.42 31.57
C ARG A 652 -13.97 4.05 31.77
N ASP A 653 -14.13 3.62 33.02
CA ASP A 653 -14.63 2.29 33.36
C ASP A 653 -16.13 2.17 33.05
N ASP A 654 -16.92 3.26 33.22
CA ASP A 654 -18.33 3.31 32.80
C ASP A 654 -18.45 3.16 31.28
N LEU A 655 -17.59 3.83 30.51
CA LEU A 655 -17.60 3.71 29.05
C LEU A 655 -17.16 2.31 28.57
N PHE A 656 -16.19 1.66 29.23
CA PHE A 656 -15.85 0.26 28.95
C PHE A 656 -17.04 -0.67 29.19
N TYR A 657 -17.76 -0.48 30.29
CA TYR A 657 -18.96 -1.26 30.57
C TYR A 657 -20.08 -1.05 29.55
N GLN A 658 -20.38 0.21 29.21
CA GLN A 658 -21.39 0.55 28.19
C GLN A 658 -21.03 -0.04 26.83
N ALA A 659 -19.77 0.07 26.41
CA ALA A 659 -19.25 -0.52 25.18
C ALA A 659 -19.44 -2.05 25.18
N ALA A 660 -19.10 -2.71 26.29
CA ALA A 660 -19.21 -4.15 26.40
C ALA A 660 -20.65 -4.67 26.35
N LEU A 661 -21.60 -3.94 26.96
CA LEU A 661 -23.04 -4.28 26.87
C LEU A 661 -23.53 -4.26 25.42
N LYS A 662 -23.17 -3.21 24.67
CA LYS A 662 -23.55 -3.09 23.25
C LYS A 662 -22.89 -4.20 22.43
N VAL A 663 -21.60 -4.42 22.60
CA VAL A 663 -20.84 -5.45 21.90
C VAL A 663 -21.35 -6.85 22.20
N SER A 664 -21.74 -7.14 23.46
CA SER A 664 -22.32 -8.42 23.84
C SER A 664 -23.58 -8.72 23.03
N GLN A 665 -24.46 -7.73 22.82
CA GLN A 665 -25.67 -7.88 21.99
C GLN A 665 -25.30 -8.17 20.51
N ASP A 666 -24.37 -7.43 19.95
CA ASP A 666 -23.98 -7.53 18.54
C ASP A 666 -23.28 -8.87 18.24
N LEU A 667 -22.34 -9.28 19.09
CA LEU A 667 -21.60 -10.55 18.94
C LEU A 667 -22.48 -11.76 19.26
N THR A 668 -23.40 -11.67 20.24
CA THR A 668 -24.37 -12.73 20.50
C THR A 668 -25.22 -13.02 19.25
N SER A 669 -25.65 -11.98 18.53
CA SER A 669 -26.46 -12.16 17.32
C SER A 669 -25.68 -12.76 16.15
N SER A 670 -24.37 -12.53 16.05
CA SER A 670 -23.52 -12.93 14.94
C SER A 670 -22.69 -14.19 15.19
N LEU A 671 -22.19 -14.40 16.41
CA LEU A 671 -21.25 -15.47 16.77
C LEU A 671 -21.78 -16.45 17.83
N GLY A 672 -22.95 -16.15 18.43
CA GLY A 672 -23.58 -17.00 19.45
C GLY A 672 -23.54 -16.38 20.86
N LYS A 673 -24.29 -17.00 21.79
CA LYS A 673 -24.53 -16.45 23.15
C LYS A 673 -23.31 -16.54 24.07
N ASP A 674 -22.47 -17.54 23.86
CA ASP A 674 -21.32 -17.82 24.71
C ASP A 674 -20.10 -16.97 24.25
N PRO A 675 -19.59 -16.02 25.05
CA PRO A 675 -18.43 -15.21 24.71
C PRO A 675 -17.16 -16.04 24.42
N ALA A 676 -17.01 -17.22 25.01
CA ALA A 676 -15.90 -18.13 24.71
C ALA A 676 -15.95 -18.67 23.27
N SER A 677 -17.11 -18.62 22.60
CA SER A 677 -17.30 -19.03 21.22
C SER A 677 -16.97 -17.95 20.19
N TRP A 678 -16.71 -16.70 20.62
CA TRP A 678 -16.40 -15.55 19.74
C TRP A 678 -14.96 -15.60 19.23
N ILE A 679 -14.62 -16.70 18.60
CA ILE A 679 -13.27 -17.00 18.09
C ILE A 679 -12.86 -15.98 17.03
N TRP A 680 -11.65 -15.41 17.18
CA TRP A 680 -11.12 -14.35 16.29
C TRP A 680 -11.17 -14.72 14.82
N GLY A 681 -10.70 -15.90 14.47
CA GLY A 681 -10.71 -16.37 13.09
C GLY A 681 -12.10 -16.65 12.50
N LYS A 682 -13.20 -16.60 13.29
CA LYS A 682 -14.57 -16.59 12.75
C LYS A 682 -15.01 -15.17 12.33
N ALA A 683 -14.59 -14.17 13.09
CA ALA A 683 -14.89 -12.76 12.81
C ALA A 683 -13.88 -12.17 11.83
N HIS A 684 -12.61 -12.49 12.02
CA HIS A 684 -11.47 -11.91 11.28
C HIS A 684 -11.04 -12.84 10.15
N GLN A 685 -11.52 -12.53 8.95
CA GLN A 685 -11.33 -13.33 7.74
C GLN A 685 -10.56 -12.54 6.68
N MET A 686 -9.60 -13.18 6.04
CA MET A 686 -8.99 -12.68 4.80
C MET A 686 -9.62 -13.37 3.60
N GLU A 687 -10.33 -12.62 2.78
CA GLU A 687 -11.00 -13.15 1.60
C GLU A 687 -10.23 -12.79 0.33
N PHE A 688 -9.76 -13.79 -0.40
CA PHE A 688 -9.05 -13.60 -1.66
C PHE A 688 -10.02 -13.48 -2.84
N LEU A 689 -9.93 -12.37 -3.56
CA LEU A 689 -10.87 -11.95 -4.59
C LEU A 689 -10.25 -11.99 -5.99
N SER A 690 -11.04 -12.38 -6.96
CA SER A 690 -10.67 -12.20 -8.36
C SER A 690 -10.84 -10.73 -8.78
N PRO A 691 -9.96 -10.16 -9.59
CA PRO A 691 -10.11 -8.79 -10.10
C PRO A 691 -11.37 -8.62 -10.98
N ILE A 692 -11.86 -9.70 -11.59
CA ILE A 692 -13.01 -9.68 -12.52
C ILE A 692 -14.34 -9.92 -11.77
N ARG A 693 -14.36 -10.72 -10.71
CA ARG A 693 -15.59 -11.11 -10.01
C ARG A 693 -15.44 -11.02 -8.51
N ARG A 694 -15.85 -9.90 -7.94
CA ARG A 694 -15.75 -9.63 -6.51
C ARG A 694 -17.02 -9.94 -5.71
N LYS A 695 -18.18 -10.06 -6.37
CA LYS A 695 -19.49 -10.30 -5.74
C LYS A 695 -20.32 -11.33 -6.52
N GLY A 696 -21.28 -11.93 -5.86
CA GLY A 696 -22.27 -12.81 -6.47
C GLY A 696 -21.75 -14.18 -6.92
N PHE A 697 -22.48 -14.83 -7.81
CA PHE A 697 -22.16 -16.17 -8.31
C PHE A 697 -20.78 -16.19 -9.02
N GLY A 698 -19.97 -17.19 -8.72
CA GLY A 698 -18.61 -17.34 -9.27
C GLY A 698 -17.50 -16.65 -8.47
N LYS A 699 -17.81 -15.83 -7.46
CA LYS A 699 -16.83 -15.18 -6.56
C LYS A 699 -15.86 -16.20 -5.97
N SER A 700 -16.37 -17.25 -5.34
CA SER A 700 -15.55 -18.30 -4.71
C SER A 700 -14.78 -19.17 -5.71
N LEU A 701 -15.34 -19.37 -6.91
CA LEU A 701 -14.68 -20.17 -7.96
C LEU A 701 -13.45 -19.46 -8.52
N LEU A 702 -13.57 -18.15 -8.78
CA LEU A 702 -12.51 -17.34 -9.37
C LEU A 702 -11.56 -16.75 -8.33
N GLY A 703 -11.99 -16.64 -7.08
CA GLY A 703 -11.16 -16.20 -5.97
C GLY A 703 -10.36 -17.33 -5.29
N GLY A 704 -9.66 -16.99 -4.21
CA GLY A 704 -8.87 -17.90 -3.39
C GLY A 704 -9.58 -18.39 -2.11
N GLY A 705 -10.86 -18.02 -1.92
CA GLY A 705 -11.62 -18.37 -0.72
C GLY A 705 -11.45 -17.37 0.43
N SER A 706 -12.06 -17.69 1.57
CA SER A 706 -11.97 -16.93 2.82
C SER A 706 -11.29 -17.78 3.87
N HIS A 707 -10.31 -17.22 4.57
CA HIS A 707 -9.45 -17.92 5.52
C HIS A 707 -9.42 -17.17 6.85
N PRO A 708 -9.44 -17.86 8.01
CA PRO A 708 -9.18 -17.26 9.30
C PRO A 708 -7.83 -16.55 9.29
N ALA A 709 -7.81 -15.27 9.66
CA ALA A 709 -6.58 -14.47 9.67
C ALA A 709 -6.11 -14.22 11.12
N PRO A 710 -4.81 -14.37 11.41
CA PRO A 710 -4.22 -13.90 12.65
C PRO A 710 -3.90 -12.41 12.59
N GLY A 711 -3.54 -11.83 13.76
CA GLY A 711 -3.10 -10.45 13.89
C GLY A 711 -4.24 -9.43 13.85
N SER A 712 -3.86 -8.18 13.85
CA SER A 712 -4.71 -7.00 13.80
C SER A 712 -3.95 -5.83 13.14
N GLY A 713 -4.42 -4.60 13.28
CA GLY A 713 -3.71 -3.39 12.83
C GLY A 713 -2.39 -3.14 13.57
N GLU A 714 -2.31 -3.55 14.82
CA GLU A 714 -1.25 -3.20 15.78
C GLU A 714 -0.18 -4.29 15.93
N THR A 715 -0.32 -5.43 15.22
CA THR A 715 0.62 -6.56 15.27
C THR A 715 1.58 -6.58 14.07
N LEU A 716 2.76 -7.22 14.23
CA LEU A 716 3.71 -7.40 13.12
C LEU A 716 3.09 -8.22 11.99
N TYR A 717 2.40 -9.34 12.31
CA TYR A 717 1.48 -9.95 11.35
C TYR A 717 0.28 -9.02 11.18
N ARG A 718 0.31 -8.15 10.21
CA ARG A 718 -0.75 -7.18 10.04
C ARG A 718 -1.99 -7.78 9.39
N GLY A 719 -3.10 -7.80 10.14
CA GLY A 719 -4.45 -8.14 9.68
C GLY A 719 -5.36 -6.91 9.87
N LEU A 720 -5.12 -5.84 9.12
CA LEU A 720 -5.86 -4.59 9.32
C LEU A 720 -7.27 -4.66 8.72
N TYR A 721 -8.24 -4.12 9.44
CA TYR A 721 -9.64 -3.92 9.00
C TYR A 721 -10.07 -2.47 9.19
N GLY A 722 -11.17 -2.06 8.53
CA GLY A 722 -11.75 -0.73 8.67
C GLY A 722 -12.45 -0.52 9.99
N PHE A 723 -12.34 0.65 10.60
CA PHE A 723 -13.11 0.99 11.80
C PHE A 723 -14.62 0.85 11.57
N ASN A 724 -15.09 1.30 10.41
CA ASN A 724 -16.51 1.27 10.04
C ASN A 724 -16.97 -0.07 9.47
N GLU A 725 -16.06 -0.94 9.04
CA GLU A 725 -16.31 -2.27 8.47
C GLU A 725 -15.45 -3.31 9.23
N PRO A 726 -15.76 -3.56 10.53
CA PRO A 726 -14.97 -4.51 11.31
C PRO A 726 -15.32 -5.93 10.88
N PHE A 727 -14.48 -6.69 10.98
CA PHE A 727 -13.29 -7.33 11.27
C PHE A 727 -12.66 -7.98 10.04
N GLY A 728 -13.31 -7.85 8.85
CA GLY A 728 -12.78 -8.42 7.61
C GLY A 728 -11.45 -7.75 7.24
N VAL A 729 -10.43 -8.57 6.99
CA VAL A 729 -9.10 -8.06 6.62
C VAL A 729 -9.18 -7.29 5.30
N THR A 730 -8.68 -6.06 5.30
CA THR A 730 -8.57 -5.21 4.11
C THR A 730 -7.13 -5.05 3.64
N ILE A 731 -6.18 -4.93 4.58
CA ILE A 731 -4.76 -4.75 4.31
C ILE A 731 -3.97 -5.81 5.09
N SER A 732 -3.04 -6.47 4.42
CA SER A 732 -2.12 -7.44 5.01
C SER A 732 -0.82 -7.49 4.20
N ALA A 733 0.14 -8.32 4.62
CA ALA A 733 1.36 -8.55 3.87
C ALA A 733 1.02 -8.96 2.42
N SER A 734 1.47 -8.18 1.45
CA SER A 734 1.31 -8.45 0.01
C SER A 734 2.50 -9.26 -0.55
N LEU A 735 3.51 -9.43 0.26
CA LEU A 735 4.72 -10.22 0.09
C LEU A 735 5.29 -10.46 1.50
N ARG A 736 5.88 -11.60 1.75
CA ARG A 736 6.86 -11.79 2.84
C ARG A 736 8.17 -12.22 2.22
N MET A 737 9.26 -11.58 2.62
CA MET A 737 10.60 -11.90 2.16
C MET A 737 11.60 -11.81 3.32
N VAL A 738 12.52 -12.80 3.39
CA VAL A 738 13.71 -12.75 4.23
C VAL A 738 14.90 -13.22 3.41
N ALA A 739 15.93 -12.39 3.29
CA ALA A 739 17.18 -12.71 2.59
C ALA A 739 18.35 -12.83 3.59
N ASP A 740 18.99 -14.00 3.63
CA ASP A 740 20.21 -14.25 4.40
C ASP A 740 21.43 -14.12 3.48
N LEU A 741 22.27 -13.12 3.72
CA LEU A 741 23.47 -12.89 2.88
C LEU A 741 24.63 -13.87 3.17
N SER A 742 24.47 -14.78 4.15
CA SER A 742 25.43 -15.85 4.40
C SER A 742 25.24 -17.04 3.47
N ASP A 743 24.07 -17.17 2.84
CA ASP A 743 23.72 -18.27 1.94
C ASP A 743 22.90 -17.71 0.78
N GLU A 744 23.41 -17.81 -0.44
CA GLU A 744 22.81 -17.18 -1.60
C GLU A 744 21.40 -17.74 -1.91
N ASP A 745 21.14 -19.02 -1.63
CA ASP A 745 19.83 -19.65 -1.87
C ASP A 745 18.84 -19.53 -0.70
N LYS A 746 19.21 -18.84 0.39
CA LYS A 746 18.28 -18.50 1.48
C LYS A 746 17.59 -17.18 1.25
N VAL A 747 16.83 -17.07 0.18
CA VAL A 747 15.84 -16.02 -0.04
C VAL A 747 14.46 -16.63 0.14
N LEU A 748 13.96 -16.56 1.39
CA LEU A 748 12.61 -17.01 1.73
C LEU A 748 11.60 -15.99 1.26
N ALA A 749 10.54 -16.45 0.60
CA ALA A 749 9.48 -15.56 0.16
C ALA A 749 8.12 -16.27 0.10
N VAL A 750 7.03 -15.52 0.07
CA VAL A 750 5.70 -16.02 -0.26
C VAL A 750 4.79 -14.87 -0.72
N LEU A 751 4.00 -15.12 -1.73
CA LEU A 751 2.98 -14.21 -2.22
C LEU A 751 1.59 -14.61 -1.70
N PRO A 752 0.66 -13.68 -1.47
CA PRO A 752 -0.71 -14.01 -1.06
C PRO A 752 -1.54 -14.72 -2.15
N GLY A 753 -1.12 -14.65 -3.40
CA GLY A 753 -1.77 -15.31 -4.54
C GLY A 753 -0.85 -16.29 -5.24
N GLY A 754 -0.36 -15.90 -6.40
CA GLY A 754 0.61 -16.65 -7.21
C GLY A 754 1.35 -15.72 -8.17
N VAL A 755 2.17 -16.29 -9.03
CA VAL A 755 2.98 -15.51 -9.98
C VAL A 755 2.13 -15.04 -11.16
N CYS A 756 1.21 -15.87 -11.65
CA CYS A 756 0.46 -15.65 -12.88
C CYS A 756 -0.93 -15.03 -12.61
N GLY A 757 -1.30 -14.02 -13.40
CA GLY A 757 -2.58 -13.31 -13.30
C GLY A 757 -3.69 -13.84 -14.22
N ARG A 758 -3.47 -14.99 -14.89
CA ARG A 758 -4.44 -15.58 -15.82
C ARG A 758 -5.45 -16.45 -15.08
N LEU A 759 -6.72 -16.27 -15.33
CA LEU A 759 -7.77 -17.14 -14.79
C LEU A 759 -7.50 -18.60 -15.13
N PHE A 760 -7.68 -19.47 -14.15
CA PHE A 760 -7.50 -20.92 -14.25
C PHE A 760 -6.06 -21.40 -14.52
N HIS A 761 -5.08 -20.50 -14.55
CA HIS A 761 -3.67 -20.92 -14.61
C HIS A 761 -3.25 -21.54 -13.26
N PRO A 762 -2.43 -22.62 -13.25
CA PRO A 762 -2.00 -23.24 -12.00
C PRO A 762 -1.38 -22.29 -10.98
N HIS A 763 -0.59 -21.32 -11.43
CA HIS A 763 0.11 -20.36 -10.60
C HIS A 763 -0.64 -19.04 -10.35
N THR A 764 -1.98 -19.04 -10.42
CA THR A 764 -2.78 -17.84 -10.09
C THR A 764 -2.97 -17.68 -8.58
N LYS A 765 -3.11 -18.79 -7.86
CA LYS A 765 -3.45 -18.83 -6.43
C LYS A 765 -2.80 -20.00 -5.67
N ASP A 766 -1.77 -20.60 -6.21
CA ASP A 766 -1.11 -21.79 -5.65
C ASP A 766 -0.25 -21.48 -4.41
N GLN A 767 -0.09 -20.20 -4.05
CA GLN A 767 0.60 -19.79 -2.83
C GLN A 767 -0.36 -19.34 -1.71
N VAL A 768 -1.69 -19.21 -1.95
CA VAL A 768 -2.68 -18.78 -0.95
C VAL A 768 -2.56 -19.60 0.35
N GLU A 769 -2.61 -20.93 0.24
CA GLU A 769 -2.52 -21.82 1.41
C GLU A 769 -1.18 -21.72 2.13
N ALA A 770 -0.08 -21.64 1.37
CA ALA A 770 1.27 -21.48 1.92
C ALA A 770 1.40 -20.13 2.67
N PHE A 771 0.86 -19.06 2.09
CA PHE A 771 0.84 -17.73 2.69
C PHE A 771 0.07 -17.72 4.02
N MET A 772 -1.13 -18.32 4.07
CA MET A 772 -1.98 -18.37 5.27
C MET A 772 -1.36 -19.25 6.35
N ARG A 773 -0.82 -20.42 6.00
CA ARG A 773 -0.14 -21.31 6.98
C ARG A 773 1.21 -20.74 7.42
N GLY A 774 1.83 -19.90 6.62
CA GLY A 774 3.18 -19.37 6.84
C GLY A 774 4.29 -20.30 6.38
N ASP A 775 3.97 -21.12 5.39
CA ASP A 775 4.97 -21.94 4.70
C ASP A 775 5.91 -21.04 3.90
N LYS A 776 7.11 -21.51 3.64
CA LYS A 776 8.15 -20.82 2.92
C LYS A 776 8.16 -21.24 1.46
N VAL A 777 8.33 -20.28 0.57
CA VAL A 777 8.70 -20.46 -0.82
C VAL A 777 10.10 -19.88 -0.98
N TYR A 778 10.92 -20.45 -1.84
CA TYR A 778 12.29 -19.98 -2.07
C TYR A 778 12.35 -19.26 -3.41
N TRP A 779 13.02 -18.12 -3.42
CA TRP A 779 13.52 -17.53 -4.64
C TRP A 779 14.96 -17.99 -4.83
N TRP A 780 15.16 -18.93 -5.73
CA TRP A 780 16.47 -19.53 -5.99
C TRP A 780 17.43 -18.50 -6.56
N PHE A 781 18.68 -18.55 -6.12
CA PHE A 781 19.69 -17.58 -6.54
C PHE A 781 20.88 -18.23 -7.21
N SER A 782 21.41 -19.35 -6.71
CA SER A 782 22.51 -20.04 -7.38
C SER A 782 22.07 -20.67 -8.70
N ASP A 783 22.96 -20.69 -9.68
CA ASP A 783 22.69 -21.36 -10.97
C ASP A 783 22.35 -22.84 -10.82
N LYS A 784 22.94 -23.46 -9.78
CA LYS A 784 22.66 -24.86 -9.43
C LYS A 784 21.22 -25.02 -8.97
N ALA A 785 20.79 -24.26 -7.98
CA ALA A 785 19.44 -24.35 -7.46
C ALA A 785 18.39 -23.97 -8.50
N ILE A 786 18.59 -22.90 -9.26
CA ILE A 786 17.68 -22.51 -10.37
C ILE A 786 17.50 -23.66 -11.36
N LYS A 787 18.60 -24.33 -11.78
CA LYS A 787 18.51 -25.47 -12.73
C LYS A 787 17.82 -26.68 -12.11
N GLU A 788 18.09 -27.02 -10.85
CA GLU A 788 17.48 -28.15 -10.14
C GLU A 788 15.94 -27.96 -9.98
N HIS A 789 15.50 -26.73 -9.77
CA HIS A 789 14.08 -26.38 -9.57
C HIS A 789 13.34 -25.99 -10.86
N THR A 790 14.02 -25.94 -12.00
CA THR A 790 13.40 -25.60 -13.30
C THR A 790 12.36 -26.64 -13.72
N ARG A 791 11.18 -26.15 -14.15
CA ARG A 791 10.09 -26.95 -14.73
C ARG A 791 9.90 -26.70 -16.22
N THR A 792 10.11 -25.46 -16.68
CA THR A 792 10.03 -25.15 -18.11
C THR A 792 11.24 -24.32 -18.55
N ARG A 793 11.57 -24.45 -19.85
CA ARG A 793 12.68 -23.70 -20.48
C ARG A 793 12.19 -23.14 -21.80
N LEU A 794 12.28 -21.82 -21.92
CA LEU A 794 11.95 -21.07 -23.13
C LEU A 794 13.19 -20.35 -23.63
N GLU A 795 13.50 -20.52 -24.91
CA GLU A 795 14.56 -19.81 -25.61
C GLU A 795 13.93 -18.66 -26.41
N LEU A 796 14.31 -17.42 -26.10
CA LEU A 796 13.96 -16.24 -26.86
C LEU A 796 15.14 -15.93 -27.80
N MET A 797 14.93 -16.04 -29.10
CA MET A 797 15.96 -15.89 -30.12
C MET A 797 15.79 -14.55 -30.83
N PRO A 798 16.88 -13.80 -31.08
CA PRO A 798 16.82 -12.64 -31.94
C PRO A 798 16.34 -13.04 -33.34
N LYS A 799 15.68 -12.14 -34.06
CA LYS A 799 15.42 -12.35 -35.46
C LYS A 799 16.77 -12.37 -36.18
N ALA A 800 17.07 -13.44 -36.89
CA ALA A 800 18.30 -13.51 -37.67
C ALA A 800 18.42 -12.26 -38.57
N MET A 801 19.54 -11.54 -38.48
CA MET A 801 19.84 -10.49 -39.45
C MET A 801 19.92 -11.17 -40.81
N THR A 802 18.94 -10.93 -41.69
CA THR A 802 19.13 -11.19 -43.10
C THR A 802 20.22 -10.22 -43.53
N THR A 803 21.45 -10.72 -43.72
CA THR A 803 22.55 -9.96 -44.36
C THR A 803 22.00 -9.42 -45.67
N PRO A 804 22.09 -8.08 -45.94
CA PRO A 804 21.55 -7.50 -47.16
C PRO A 804 22.24 -8.09 -48.41
#